data_1b3d6dc07c1e81747f05eca522f0d415
#
_entry.id   1b3d6dc07c1e81747f05eca522f0d415
#
_cell.length_a   1.000
_cell.length_b   1.000
_cell.length_c   1.000
_cell.angle_alpha   90.00
_cell.angle_beta   90.00
_cell.angle_gamma   90.00
#
_symmetry.space_group_name_H-M   'P 1'
#
loop_
_entity.id
_entity.type
_entity.pdbx_description
1 polymer ?
#
loop_
_entity_poly.entity_id
_entity_poly.type
_entity_poly.pdbx_seq_one_letter_code
_entity_poly.pdbx_strand_id
1 'polypeptide(L)'
;MTIKSAEGTEPTITLNGLGMYFNETNVTFQNIKVVEEGVSDNPIHSGNTTNLFDDGILTFDNSTLVLNGVGEGSKRHGMFLYQSSDMYVTNNSQIIISGFNQADVSGIYIDASEHDEKEEPIHNTIEVSNSSAIKITDCKWNGMTVNPTDIKIDGHSTIDISDCGKNGGRGGFGCYYGSVEISDYSSLITDNNVGRSWGAFIRGVSVDSTSSLSACGNTAYGIEIGDKLGDQSKFATGSTVMLNNNGKAGLLVYTSGGYWYGNVKIEEGAKFTASGNANGIEILPEGILDMQDGTVTLNHSNSYGGGLYNRGGTAKISGKAEIYNNHADIAGDDIYSNSFDKNKVTYNPSLTFAPVGDGWILDDCKEEHPIVGWYHDGKEKRWKGDGEGDAYYADEYTVGKEAVSDALALKAAHGQLCSVTYEVTGDIPSDAGAVPAAAKVKKGGSYTVAPVQTTSQSRYTFSGWRINGVGDVVTEIKDIQRDVKLIGVWTRRSSGGGGGSSKPTVDIPDDVPTGLNGDDHFAYIVGYPNGNVEPNGNITRAEVATIFFRLLTEEVRTANSTQSNSLSDVTRGQWFNHAVSTLSSMGIVKGHNDGTFAPNAPITRAEFAAIAARFDDKNTDTSSKFTDIASHWAKNEIGIAANKGWINGYPDGTFRPNQYITRAEAMTLVNRVLNRLPENSSDLLDSMIKWPDNSDASAWYYLAVQEATNSHAYSDKSKDDKYEKWTTIRETRDWTELEK
;
A
#
# COMPACT_ATOMS: atom_id res chain seq x y z
N MET A 1 -36.45 -17.55 -20.53
CA MET A 1 -36.25 -18.97 -20.08
C MET A 1 -35.54 -18.93 -18.73
N THR A 2 -35.97 -19.76 -17.76
CA THR A 2 -35.25 -19.86 -16.48
C THR A 2 -34.74 -21.28 -16.29
N ILE A 3 -33.45 -21.45 -16.11
CA ILE A 3 -32.79 -22.71 -15.79
C ILE A 3 -32.43 -22.62 -14.30
N LYS A 4 -33.12 -23.40 -13.46
CA LYS A 4 -32.95 -23.32 -12.02
C LYS A 4 -32.86 -24.70 -11.36
N SER A 5 -32.22 -24.75 -10.22
CA SER A 5 -32.19 -25.93 -9.37
C SER A 5 -33.55 -26.21 -8.73
N ALA A 6 -33.76 -27.46 -8.29
CA ALA A 6 -34.80 -27.76 -7.32
C ALA A 6 -34.44 -27.09 -5.97
N GLU A 7 -35.44 -26.71 -5.20
CA GLU A 7 -35.28 -26.05 -3.91
C GLU A 7 -34.35 -26.85 -2.98
N GLY A 8 -33.34 -26.23 -2.44
CA GLY A 8 -32.36 -26.84 -1.53
C GLY A 8 -31.25 -27.67 -2.19
N THR A 9 -31.07 -27.60 -3.52
CA THR A 9 -29.95 -28.24 -4.24
C THR A 9 -29.12 -27.22 -5.02
N GLU A 10 -27.86 -27.52 -5.21
CA GLU A 10 -26.95 -26.77 -6.11
C GLU A 10 -26.43 -27.74 -7.20
N PRO A 11 -27.24 -28.07 -8.20
CA PRO A 11 -26.82 -28.99 -9.23
C PRO A 11 -25.77 -28.39 -10.13
N THR A 12 -24.88 -29.24 -10.62
CA THR A 12 -23.92 -28.89 -11.65
C THR A 12 -24.38 -29.41 -13.01
N ILE A 13 -24.43 -28.52 -13.99
CA ILE A 13 -24.58 -28.89 -15.39
C ILE A 13 -23.15 -28.89 -15.99
N THR A 14 -22.72 -30.03 -16.51
CA THR A 14 -21.45 -30.13 -17.22
C THR A 14 -21.69 -30.10 -18.73
N LEU A 15 -21.07 -29.13 -19.41
CA LEU A 15 -21.11 -29.02 -20.86
C LEU A 15 -19.83 -29.65 -21.40
N ASN A 16 -19.97 -30.69 -22.23
CA ASN A 16 -18.83 -31.42 -22.79
C ASN A 16 -18.36 -30.79 -24.13
N GLY A 17 -17.95 -29.52 -24.09
CA GLY A 17 -17.42 -28.81 -25.25
C GLY A 17 -18.41 -28.44 -26.36
N LEU A 18 -19.71 -28.53 -26.07
CA LEU A 18 -20.78 -28.20 -27.05
C LEU A 18 -21.20 -26.74 -27.02
N GLY A 19 -20.84 -26.01 -25.94
CA GLY A 19 -21.25 -24.61 -25.74
C GLY A 19 -22.77 -24.41 -25.54
N MET A 20 -23.13 -23.14 -25.33
CA MET A 20 -24.51 -22.70 -25.20
C MET A 20 -24.86 -21.74 -26.33
N TYR A 21 -26.04 -21.89 -26.91
CA TYR A 21 -26.55 -20.98 -27.92
C TYR A 21 -27.98 -20.54 -27.59
N PHE A 22 -28.14 -19.22 -27.42
CA PHE A 22 -29.44 -18.61 -27.18
C PHE A 22 -29.59 -17.43 -28.16
N ASN A 23 -30.73 -17.37 -28.83
CA ASN A 23 -31.06 -16.32 -29.79
C ASN A 23 -32.43 -15.72 -29.45
N GLU A 24 -32.53 -14.41 -29.44
CA GLU A 24 -33.76 -13.64 -29.16
C GLU A 24 -34.47 -14.12 -27.87
N THR A 25 -33.69 -14.51 -26.86
CA THR A 25 -34.26 -15.19 -25.68
C THR A 25 -33.62 -14.65 -24.38
N ASN A 26 -34.43 -14.15 -23.48
CA ASN A 26 -33.96 -13.85 -22.12
C ASN A 26 -33.72 -15.15 -21.35
N VAL A 27 -32.51 -15.32 -20.83
CA VAL A 27 -32.10 -16.54 -20.09
C VAL A 27 -31.65 -16.16 -18.70
N THR A 28 -32.19 -16.88 -17.70
CA THR A 28 -31.78 -16.75 -16.31
C THR A 28 -31.26 -18.09 -15.81
N PHE A 29 -30.03 -18.11 -15.32
CA PHE A 29 -29.48 -19.21 -14.52
C PHE A 29 -29.68 -18.84 -13.04
N GLN A 30 -30.38 -19.71 -12.30
CA GLN A 30 -30.74 -19.45 -10.90
C GLN A 30 -30.37 -20.61 -9.98
N ASN A 31 -29.53 -20.35 -8.97
CA ASN A 31 -29.08 -21.35 -8.01
C ASN A 31 -28.43 -22.58 -8.67
N ILE A 32 -27.58 -22.39 -9.67
CA ILE A 32 -27.02 -23.47 -10.46
C ILE A 32 -25.54 -23.23 -10.80
N LYS A 33 -24.76 -24.30 -10.85
CA LYS A 33 -23.41 -24.29 -11.36
C LYS A 33 -23.38 -24.86 -12.78
N VAL A 34 -22.81 -24.12 -13.72
CA VAL A 34 -22.55 -24.57 -15.09
C VAL A 34 -21.04 -24.65 -15.29
N VAL A 35 -20.55 -25.80 -15.74
CA VAL A 35 -19.12 -26.03 -15.98
C VAL A 35 -18.92 -26.52 -17.39
N GLU A 36 -18.06 -25.87 -18.14
CA GLU A 36 -17.57 -26.33 -19.43
C GLU A 36 -16.08 -26.64 -19.33
N GLU A 37 -15.72 -27.90 -19.55
CA GLU A 37 -14.33 -28.35 -19.58
C GLU A 37 -13.98 -28.84 -20.99
N GLY A 38 -12.87 -28.29 -21.52
CA GLY A 38 -12.32 -28.78 -22.79
C GLY A 38 -13.16 -28.42 -24.00
N VAL A 39 -13.21 -27.14 -24.34
CA VAL A 39 -13.79 -26.68 -25.62
C VAL A 39 -13.03 -27.31 -26.78
N SER A 40 -13.58 -28.38 -27.37
CA SER A 40 -13.05 -29.03 -28.58
C SER A 40 -13.56 -28.33 -29.81
N ASP A 41 -12.75 -28.35 -30.90
CA ASP A 41 -13.17 -27.95 -32.23
C ASP A 41 -14.33 -28.82 -32.73
N ASN A 42 -15.55 -28.51 -32.34
CA ASN A 42 -16.70 -29.21 -32.92
C ASN A 42 -17.27 -28.37 -34.08
N PRO A 43 -17.28 -28.92 -35.31
CA PRO A 43 -17.60 -28.20 -36.55
C PRO A 43 -19.10 -27.92 -36.78
N ILE A 44 -19.96 -28.09 -35.78
CA ILE A 44 -21.41 -28.02 -35.98
C ILE A 44 -21.95 -26.61 -36.17
N HIS A 45 -21.20 -25.58 -35.73
CA HIS A 45 -21.60 -24.19 -35.96
C HIS A 45 -20.51 -23.41 -36.70
N SER A 46 -20.85 -22.78 -37.78
CA SER A 46 -19.99 -22.00 -38.67
C SER A 46 -19.54 -20.66 -38.09
N GLY A 47 -19.70 -20.45 -36.75
CA GLY A 47 -19.32 -19.23 -36.04
C GLY A 47 -18.10 -19.42 -35.11
N ASN A 48 -17.40 -18.33 -34.83
CA ASN A 48 -16.20 -18.29 -33.98
C ASN A 48 -16.46 -18.36 -32.48
N THR A 49 -17.54 -19.01 -32.01
CA THR A 49 -18.01 -18.89 -30.61
C THR A 49 -18.44 -20.21 -30.00
N THR A 50 -18.14 -20.42 -28.73
CA THR A 50 -18.58 -21.56 -27.93
C THR A 50 -19.91 -21.28 -27.21
N ASN A 51 -20.06 -20.10 -26.68
CA ASN A 51 -21.25 -19.65 -25.97
C ASN A 51 -21.74 -18.35 -26.60
N LEU A 52 -22.80 -18.41 -27.40
CA LEU A 52 -23.38 -17.28 -28.11
C LEU A 52 -24.70 -16.88 -27.49
N PHE A 53 -24.81 -15.59 -27.17
CA PHE A 53 -26.06 -14.93 -26.74
C PHE A 53 -26.31 -13.80 -27.74
N ASP A 54 -27.48 -13.84 -28.37
CA ASP A 54 -27.86 -12.93 -29.45
C ASP A 54 -29.24 -12.36 -29.16
N ASP A 55 -29.38 -11.03 -29.16
CA ASP A 55 -30.61 -10.31 -28.88
C ASP A 55 -31.38 -10.77 -27.64
N GLY A 56 -30.83 -10.55 -26.44
CA GLY A 56 -31.53 -10.97 -25.24
C GLY A 56 -30.85 -10.59 -23.92
N ILE A 57 -31.48 -10.91 -22.83
CA ILE A 57 -30.96 -10.65 -21.48
C ILE A 57 -30.43 -11.95 -20.88
N LEU A 58 -29.16 -11.94 -20.52
CA LEU A 58 -28.50 -13.04 -19.83
C LEU A 58 -28.35 -12.69 -18.34
N THR A 59 -28.96 -13.49 -17.46
CA THR A 59 -28.89 -13.27 -16.01
C THR A 59 -28.30 -14.47 -15.30
N PHE A 60 -27.32 -14.23 -14.44
CA PHE A 60 -26.84 -15.17 -13.43
C PHE A 60 -27.29 -14.66 -12.05
N ASP A 61 -28.14 -15.46 -11.38
CA ASP A 61 -28.71 -15.17 -10.07
C ASP A 61 -28.30 -16.26 -9.09
N ASN A 62 -27.46 -15.96 -8.12
CA ASN A 62 -26.84 -16.93 -7.21
C ASN A 62 -26.30 -18.18 -7.93
N SER A 63 -25.58 -17.96 -9.02
CA SER A 63 -25.15 -19.02 -9.94
C SER A 63 -23.68 -18.91 -10.30
N THR A 64 -23.07 -20.03 -10.64
CA THR A 64 -21.66 -20.08 -11.05
C THR A 64 -21.54 -20.60 -12.49
N LEU A 65 -20.83 -19.85 -13.33
CA LEU A 65 -20.39 -20.30 -14.65
C LEU A 65 -18.86 -20.47 -14.65
N VAL A 66 -18.38 -21.65 -15.06
CA VAL A 66 -16.94 -21.91 -15.21
C VAL A 66 -16.67 -22.34 -16.65
N LEU A 67 -15.84 -21.59 -17.36
CA LEU A 67 -15.43 -21.87 -18.72
C LEU A 67 -13.92 -22.04 -18.79
N ASN A 68 -13.47 -23.26 -19.10
CA ASN A 68 -12.05 -23.57 -19.23
C ASN A 68 -11.74 -23.90 -20.70
N GLY A 69 -10.99 -23.02 -21.37
CA GLY A 69 -10.46 -23.28 -22.70
C GLY A 69 -9.27 -24.24 -22.62
N VAL A 70 -9.42 -25.47 -23.14
CA VAL A 70 -8.33 -26.45 -23.17
C VAL A 70 -7.89 -26.71 -24.60
N GLY A 71 -6.59 -26.51 -24.88
CA GLY A 71 -5.91 -26.98 -26.08
C GLY A 71 -5.56 -25.92 -27.12
N GLU A 72 -4.62 -26.27 -28.00
CA GLU A 72 -4.06 -25.41 -29.07
C GLU A 72 -4.99 -25.20 -30.27
N GLY A 73 -6.29 -25.46 -30.19
CA GLY A 73 -7.21 -25.51 -31.31
C GLY A 73 -8.42 -24.58 -31.26
N SER A 74 -8.80 -24.06 -30.10
CA SER A 74 -10.05 -23.30 -29.97
C SER A 74 -9.94 -21.89 -30.57
N LYS A 75 -10.52 -21.66 -31.74
CA LYS A 75 -10.67 -20.33 -32.36
C LYS A 75 -11.89 -19.56 -31.86
N ARG A 76 -12.35 -19.80 -30.63
CA ARG A 76 -13.63 -19.31 -30.12
C ARG A 76 -13.46 -18.54 -28.83
N HIS A 77 -14.22 -17.42 -28.69
CA HIS A 77 -14.34 -16.70 -27.42
C HIS A 77 -14.96 -17.58 -26.34
N GLY A 78 -14.61 -17.34 -25.08
CA GLY A 78 -15.25 -18.01 -23.95
C GLY A 78 -16.76 -17.72 -23.92
N MET A 79 -17.10 -16.43 -23.93
CA MET A 79 -18.48 -15.96 -24.13
C MET A 79 -18.51 -14.93 -25.25
N PHE A 80 -19.55 -14.95 -26.04
CA PHE A 80 -19.82 -13.95 -27.05
C PHE A 80 -21.26 -13.44 -26.92
N LEU A 81 -21.40 -12.14 -26.65
CA LEU A 81 -22.68 -11.45 -26.67
C LEU A 81 -22.74 -10.60 -27.95
N TYR A 82 -23.77 -10.79 -28.72
CA TYR A 82 -23.93 -10.14 -30.03
C TYR A 82 -25.18 -9.27 -30.03
N GLN A 83 -25.16 -8.18 -30.76
CA GLN A 83 -26.25 -7.20 -30.89
C GLN A 83 -26.75 -6.67 -29.55
N SER A 84 -28.07 -6.56 -29.32
CA SER A 84 -28.71 -6.02 -28.12
C SER A 84 -28.71 -7.01 -26.95
N SER A 85 -27.53 -7.43 -26.49
CA SER A 85 -27.41 -8.45 -25.45
C SER A 85 -26.91 -7.88 -24.12
N ASP A 86 -27.81 -7.76 -23.14
CA ASP A 86 -27.46 -7.34 -21.78
C ASP A 86 -27.04 -8.54 -20.90
N MET A 87 -26.15 -8.29 -19.94
CA MET A 87 -25.70 -9.30 -18.99
C MET A 87 -25.78 -8.81 -17.53
N TYR A 88 -26.45 -9.57 -16.69
CA TYR A 88 -26.58 -9.31 -15.27
C TYR A 88 -25.99 -10.47 -14.46
N VAL A 89 -25.03 -10.14 -13.58
CA VAL A 89 -24.38 -11.10 -12.68
C VAL A 89 -24.65 -10.62 -11.25
N THR A 90 -25.56 -11.29 -10.55
CA THR A 90 -26.08 -10.78 -9.29
C THR A 90 -26.22 -11.85 -8.21
N ASN A 91 -26.39 -11.43 -6.95
CA ASN A 91 -26.67 -12.29 -5.80
C ASN A 91 -25.62 -13.39 -5.60
N ASN A 92 -24.36 -13.01 -5.35
CA ASN A 92 -23.20 -13.89 -5.17
C ASN A 92 -22.85 -14.77 -6.39
N SER A 93 -23.22 -14.35 -7.58
CA SER A 93 -22.91 -15.10 -8.79
C SER A 93 -21.44 -14.98 -9.18
N GLN A 94 -20.89 -16.02 -9.81
CA GLN A 94 -19.50 -16.11 -10.23
C GLN A 94 -19.40 -16.50 -11.70
N ILE A 95 -18.70 -15.71 -12.50
CA ILE A 95 -18.28 -16.09 -13.87
C ILE A 95 -16.77 -16.26 -13.86
N ILE A 96 -16.28 -17.46 -14.12
CA ILE A 96 -14.86 -17.80 -14.11
C ILE A 96 -14.47 -18.31 -15.51
N ILE A 97 -13.58 -17.60 -16.17
CA ILE A 97 -13.15 -17.90 -17.53
C ILE A 97 -11.61 -17.98 -17.58
N SER A 98 -11.07 -19.06 -18.13
CA SER A 98 -9.63 -19.23 -18.22
C SER A 98 -9.18 -20.08 -19.41
N GLY A 99 -7.93 -19.94 -19.80
CA GLY A 99 -7.26 -20.87 -20.72
C GLY A 99 -7.62 -20.72 -22.22
N PHE A 100 -8.18 -19.59 -22.66
CA PHE A 100 -8.48 -19.32 -24.07
C PHE A 100 -7.21 -18.87 -24.82
N ASN A 101 -6.60 -19.77 -25.60
CA ASN A 101 -5.19 -19.72 -25.98
C ASN A 101 -4.92 -19.38 -27.45
N GLN A 102 -5.89 -18.94 -28.26
CA GLN A 102 -5.72 -18.60 -29.68
C GLN A 102 -5.61 -17.09 -29.90
N ALA A 103 -5.02 -16.72 -31.05
CA ALA A 103 -5.03 -15.37 -31.56
C ALA A 103 -6.47 -14.94 -31.90
N ASP A 104 -6.79 -13.68 -31.67
CA ASP A 104 -8.11 -13.05 -31.88
C ASP A 104 -9.24 -13.62 -31.01
N VAL A 105 -8.92 -14.33 -29.92
CA VAL A 105 -9.90 -14.91 -29.00
C VAL A 105 -9.82 -14.26 -27.62
N SER A 106 -10.93 -13.70 -27.15
CA SER A 106 -11.10 -13.14 -25.81
C SER A 106 -11.83 -14.10 -24.88
N GLY A 107 -11.65 -13.93 -23.56
CA GLY A 107 -12.50 -14.61 -22.58
C GLY A 107 -13.96 -14.20 -22.75
N ILE A 108 -14.25 -12.90 -22.72
CA ILE A 108 -15.56 -12.34 -23.09
C ILE A 108 -15.38 -11.40 -24.28
N TYR A 109 -16.24 -11.53 -25.28
CA TYR A 109 -16.31 -10.63 -26.42
C TYR A 109 -17.76 -10.16 -26.60
N ILE A 110 -17.95 -8.83 -26.68
CA ILE A 110 -19.24 -8.22 -26.95
C ILE A 110 -19.11 -7.34 -28.17
N ASP A 111 -20.01 -7.51 -29.13
CA ASP A 111 -20.06 -6.71 -30.35
C ASP A 111 -21.49 -6.35 -30.71
N ALA A 112 -21.88 -5.14 -30.42
CA ALA A 112 -23.13 -4.54 -30.87
C ALA A 112 -22.84 -3.69 -32.10
N SER A 113 -22.68 -4.31 -33.24
CA SER A 113 -22.38 -3.64 -34.50
C SER A 113 -23.58 -2.96 -35.17
N GLU A 114 -24.77 -3.12 -34.63
CA GLU A 114 -25.98 -2.51 -35.16
C GLU A 114 -26.19 -1.06 -34.62
N HIS A 115 -26.87 -0.27 -35.44
CA HIS A 115 -27.29 1.08 -35.09
C HIS A 115 -28.81 1.10 -34.94
N ASP A 116 -29.30 1.94 -34.06
CA ASP A 116 -30.74 2.19 -33.94
C ASP A 116 -31.32 2.91 -35.18
N GLU A 117 -32.63 3.11 -35.21
CA GLU A 117 -33.31 3.82 -36.29
C GLU A 117 -32.82 5.29 -36.51
N LYS A 118 -31.96 5.79 -35.60
CA LYS A 118 -31.34 7.14 -35.64
C LYS A 118 -29.88 7.12 -36.03
N GLU A 119 -29.32 5.96 -36.40
CA GLU A 119 -27.90 5.73 -36.67
C GLU A 119 -26.98 5.85 -35.41
N GLU A 120 -27.55 5.82 -34.20
CA GLU A 120 -26.79 5.72 -32.97
C GLU A 120 -26.46 4.25 -32.64
N PRO A 121 -25.25 3.95 -32.15
CA PRO A 121 -24.90 2.58 -31.77
C PRO A 121 -25.78 2.11 -30.62
N ILE A 122 -26.27 0.87 -30.71
CA ILE A 122 -26.99 0.22 -29.62
C ILE A 122 -25.98 -0.08 -28.51
N HIS A 123 -26.26 0.39 -27.29
CA HIS A 123 -25.43 0.13 -26.11
C HIS A 123 -25.93 -1.08 -25.35
N ASN A 124 -25.05 -2.05 -25.13
CA ASN A 124 -25.29 -3.15 -24.22
C ASN A 124 -24.98 -2.74 -22.78
N THR A 125 -25.50 -3.50 -21.83
CA THR A 125 -25.22 -3.29 -20.41
C THR A 125 -24.59 -4.55 -19.81
N ILE A 126 -23.55 -4.39 -19.01
CA ILE A 126 -23.09 -5.41 -18.07
C ILE A 126 -23.26 -4.84 -16.67
N GLU A 127 -24.01 -5.53 -15.83
CA GLU A 127 -24.13 -5.20 -14.41
C GLU A 127 -23.62 -6.35 -13.56
N VAL A 128 -22.66 -6.08 -12.68
CA VAL A 128 -22.14 -7.03 -11.70
C VAL A 128 -22.44 -6.48 -10.32
N SER A 129 -23.38 -7.11 -9.62
CA SER A 129 -23.95 -6.53 -8.41
C SER A 129 -24.14 -7.57 -7.29
N ASN A 130 -24.37 -7.09 -6.05
CA ASN A 130 -24.70 -7.91 -4.90
C ASN A 130 -23.68 -9.04 -4.61
N SER A 131 -22.42 -8.65 -4.36
CA SER A 131 -21.31 -9.55 -4.03
C SER A 131 -20.97 -10.57 -5.11
N SER A 132 -21.14 -10.20 -6.37
CA SER A 132 -20.88 -11.06 -7.52
C SER A 132 -19.52 -10.78 -8.15
N ALA A 133 -19.01 -11.72 -8.97
CA ALA A 133 -17.75 -11.52 -9.62
C ALA A 133 -17.67 -12.09 -11.04
N ILE A 134 -16.90 -11.38 -11.89
CA ILE A 134 -16.38 -11.91 -13.16
C ILE A 134 -14.88 -12.02 -13.04
N LYS A 135 -14.33 -13.22 -13.20
CA LYS A 135 -12.88 -13.48 -13.20
C LYS A 135 -12.43 -14.08 -14.52
N ILE A 136 -11.50 -13.41 -15.19
CA ILE A 136 -10.95 -13.84 -16.49
C ILE A 136 -9.43 -13.89 -16.38
N THR A 137 -8.85 -15.06 -16.61
CA THR A 137 -7.40 -15.26 -16.50
C THR A 137 -6.85 -16.12 -17.61
N ASP A 138 -5.55 -16.02 -17.87
CA ASP A 138 -4.81 -16.87 -18.84
C ASP A 138 -5.42 -16.91 -20.25
N CYS A 139 -6.01 -15.80 -20.70
CA CYS A 139 -6.45 -15.64 -22.09
C CYS A 139 -5.29 -15.08 -22.92
N LYS A 140 -4.88 -15.77 -23.98
CA LYS A 140 -3.66 -15.38 -24.74
C LYS A 140 -3.82 -14.13 -25.59
N TRP A 141 -5.05 -13.74 -25.97
CA TRP A 141 -5.29 -12.53 -26.76
C TRP A 141 -5.73 -11.36 -25.86
N ASN A 142 -7.01 -11.27 -25.55
CA ASN A 142 -7.54 -10.32 -24.56
C ASN A 142 -8.35 -11.06 -23.52
N GLY A 143 -8.39 -10.53 -22.30
CA GLY A 143 -9.30 -11.06 -21.28
C GLY A 143 -10.75 -10.74 -21.64
N MET A 144 -11.07 -9.47 -21.81
CA MET A 144 -12.41 -9.00 -22.13
C MET A 144 -12.37 -7.87 -23.16
N THR A 145 -13.23 -7.94 -24.17
CA THR A 145 -13.39 -6.89 -25.17
C THR A 145 -14.86 -6.60 -25.38
N VAL A 146 -15.28 -5.36 -25.18
CA VAL A 146 -16.66 -4.93 -25.25
C VAL A 146 -16.84 -3.68 -26.10
N ASN A 147 -17.91 -3.66 -26.93
CA ASN A 147 -18.13 -2.59 -27.90
C ASN A 147 -19.57 -2.58 -28.43
N PRO A 148 -20.33 -1.49 -28.35
CA PRO A 148 -20.37 -0.51 -27.29
C PRO A 148 -21.09 -1.13 -26.07
N THR A 149 -20.58 -0.90 -24.88
CA THR A 149 -21.13 -1.53 -23.66
C THR A 149 -20.88 -0.64 -22.46
N ASP A 150 -21.91 -0.32 -21.69
CA ASP A 150 -21.78 0.30 -20.40
C ASP A 150 -21.67 -0.76 -19.30
N ILE A 151 -20.71 -0.63 -18.41
CA ILE A 151 -20.42 -1.60 -17.35
C ILE A 151 -20.64 -0.93 -16.00
N LYS A 152 -21.43 -1.58 -15.17
CA LYS A 152 -21.66 -1.19 -13.78
C LYS A 152 -21.21 -2.28 -12.83
N ILE A 153 -20.40 -1.91 -11.86
CA ILE A 153 -19.89 -2.81 -10.82
C ILE A 153 -20.30 -2.20 -9.47
N ASP A 154 -21.22 -2.85 -8.76
CA ASP A 154 -21.71 -2.33 -7.50
C ASP A 154 -21.97 -3.42 -6.44
N GLY A 155 -22.34 -3.02 -5.23
CA GLY A 155 -22.77 -3.95 -4.18
C GLY A 155 -21.69 -4.94 -3.77
N HIS A 156 -20.45 -4.50 -3.48
CA HIS A 156 -19.32 -5.34 -3.09
C HIS A 156 -18.87 -6.33 -4.19
N SER A 157 -18.98 -5.95 -5.45
CA SER A 157 -18.73 -6.85 -6.58
C SER A 157 -17.37 -6.59 -7.24
N THR A 158 -16.89 -7.55 -8.04
CA THR A 158 -15.56 -7.45 -8.65
C THR A 158 -15.56 -7.91 -10.11
N ILE A 159 -14.87 -7.18 -10.97
CA ILE A 159 -14.39 -7.67 -12.26
C ILE A 159 -12.86 -7.77 -12.18
N ASP A 160 -12.31 -8.98 -12.34
CA ASP A 160 -10.86 -9.28 -12.35
C ASP A 160 -10.45 -9.86 -13.71
N ILE A 161 -9.65 -9.11 -14.46
CA ILE A 161 -9.15 -9.49 -15.78
C ILE A 161 -7.63 -9.43 -15.73
N SER A 162 -7.01 -10.51 -15.32
CA SER A 162 -5.57 -10.56 -15.05
C SER A 162 -4.86 -11.66 -15.82
N ASP A 163 -3.54 -11.53 -15.98
CA ASP A 163 -2.66 -12.52 -16.63
C ASP A 163 -3.02 -12.84 -18.10
N CYS A 164 -3.66 -11.93 -18.82
CA CYS A 164 -4.09 -12.08 -20.21
C CYS A 164 -3.12 -11.46 -21.23
N GLY A 165 -3.30 -11.68 -22.53
CA GLY A 165 -2.59 -10.99 -23.62
C GLY A 165 -1.28 -11.63 -24.09
N LYS A 166 -0.90 -12.81 -23.63
CA LYS A 166 0.43 -13.44 -23.84
C LYS A 166 0.80 -13.74 -25.30
N ASN A 167 -0.14 -13.75 -26.25
CA ASN A 167 0.09 -14.07 -27.67
C ASN A 167 0.03 -12.84 -28.60
N GLY A 168 0.38 -11.65 -28.09
CA GLY A 168 0.39 -10.43 -28.88
C GLY A 168 -0.96 -9.74 -29.00
N GLY A 169 -1.90 -10.07 -28.12
CA GLY A 169 -3.13 -9.33 -27.90
C GLY A 169 -2.90 -7.88 -27.51
N ARG A 170 -3.96 -7.10 -27.48
CA ARG A 170 -3.85 -5.68 -27.11
C ARG A 170 -3.68 -5.50 -25.61
N GLY A 171 -4.28 -6.39 -24.78
CA GLY A 171 -4.17 -6.29 -23.34
C GLY A 171 -5.21 -7.10 -22.55
N GLY A 172 -5.47 -6.72 -21.32
CA GLY A 172 -6.44 -7.36 -20.46
C GLY A 172 -7.87 -7.00 -20.83
N PHE A 173 -8.21 -5.71 -20.75
CA PHE A 173 -9.57 -5.21 -20.87
C PHE A 173 -9.69 -4.07 -21.87
N GLY A 174 -10.61 -4.17 -22.81
CA GLY A 174 -10.96 -3.10 -23.76
C GLY A 174 -12.44 -2.79 -23.75
N CYS A 175 -12.82 -1.60 -23.30
CA CYS A 175 -14.16 -1.05 -23.36
C CYS A 175 -14.21 0.10 -24.37
N TYR A 176 -14.63 -0.22 -25.60
CA TYR A 176 -14.74 0.73 -26.69
C TYR A 176 -16.16 1.28 -26.75
N TYR A 177 -16.34 2.60 -26.87
CA TYR A 177 -17.64 3.28 -26.98
C TYR A 177 -18.63 3.05 -25.83
N GLY A 178 -18.15 2.65 -24.63
CA GLY A 178 -18.94 2.53 -23.43
C GLY A 178 -18.19 3.07 -22.22
N SER A 179 -18.86 3.11 -21.08
CA SER A 179 -18.33 3.59 -19.80
C SER A 179 -18.25 2.48 -18.76
N VAL A 180 -17.43 2.71 -17.71
CA VAL A 180 -17.33 1.83 -16.54
C VAL A 180 -17.62 2.64 -15.29
N GLU A 181 -18.63 2.24 -14.54
CA GLU A 181 -18.98 2.78 -13.24
C GLU A 181 -18.66 1.76 -12.14
N ILE A 182 -17.88 2.18 -11.13
CA ILE A 182 -17.47 1.34 -10.00
C ILE A 182 -17.94 2.01 -8.72
N SER A 183 -18.85 1.36 -8.00
CA SER A 183 -19.52 1.95 -6.84
C SER A 183 -19.77 0.92 -5.74
N ASP A 184 -20.09 1.41 -4.54
CA ASP A 184 -20.53 0.61 -3.40
C ASP A 184 -19.55 -0.53 -3.04
N TYR A 185 -18.33 -0.17 -2.64
CA TYR A 185 -17.25 -1.08 -2.22
C TYR A 185 -16.84 -2.12 -3.28
N SER A 186 -16.96 -1.77 -4.55
CA SER A 186 -16.68 -2.68 -5.66
C SER A 186 -15.31 -2.42 -6.30
N SER A 187 -14.86 -3.33 -7.17
CA SER A 187 -13.54 -3.20 -7.78
C SER A 187 -13.46 -3.65 -9.22
N LEU A 188 -12.59 -2.96 -10.00
CA LEU A 188 -12.08 -3.41 -11.28
C LEU A 188 -10.58 -3.67 -11.16
N ILE A 189 -10.13 -4.87 -11.53
CA ILE A 189 -8.74 -5.30 -11.50
C ILE A 189 -8.32 -5.71 -12.91
N THR A 190 -7.22 -5.13 -13.42
CA THR A 190 -6.66 -5.45 -14.74
C THR A 190 -5.14 -5.59 -14.66
N ASP A 191 -4.70 -6.49 -13.80
CA ASP A 191 -3.30 -6.63 -13.41
C ASP A 191 -2.54 -7.69 -14.25
N ASN A 192 -1.22 -7.53 -14.38
CA ASN A 192 -0.29 -8.48 -14.97
C ASN A 192 -0.60 -8.89 -16.42
N ASN A 193 -1.27 -8.05 -17.18
CA ASN A 193 -1.60 -8.36 -18.56
C ASN A 193 -0.39 -8.11 -19.47
N VAL A 194 -0.15 -9.03 -20.41
CA VAL A 194 1.02 -9.05 -21.30
C VAL A 194 0.65 -8.58 -22.71
N GLY A 195 -0.08 -7.48 -22.80
CA GLY A 195 -0.53 -6.92 -24.06
C GLY A 195 0.47 -5.95 -24.70
N ARG A 196 0.26 -5.64 -25.99
CA ARG A 196 1.07 -4.64 -26.71
C ARG A 196 0.69 -3.21 -26.37
N SER A 197 -0.53 -2.98 -25.88
CA SER A 197 -1.11 -1.66 -25.76
C SER A 197 -1.44 -1.27 -24.31
N TRP A 198 -2.20 -2.06 -23.55
CA TRP A 198 -2.74 -1.66 -22.25
C TRP A 198 -3.05 -2.83 -21.30
N GLY A 199 -3.12 -2.56 -19.99
CA GLY A 199 -3.85 -3.38 -19.03
C GLY A 199 -5.36 -3.18 -19.22
N ALA A 200 -5.81 -1.90 -19.24
CA ALA A 200 -7.17 -1.54 -19.61
C ALA A 200 -7.19 -0.37 -20.60
N PHE A 201 -8.14 -0.41 -21.55
CA PHE A 201 -8.57 0.72 -22.35
C PHE A 201 -10.04 1.01 -22.08
N ILE A 202 -10.35 2.20 -21.57
CA ILE A 202 -11.71 2.56 -21.15
C ILE A 202 -12.03 3.95 -21.71
N ARG A 203 -13.22 4.07 -22.31
CA ARG A 203 -13.64 5.34 -22.87
C ARG A 203 -14.06 6.35 -21.81
N GLY A 204 -14.68 5.90 -20.73
CA GLY A 204 -15.04 6.72 -19.58
C GLY A 204 -15.07 5.87 -18.33
N VAL A 205 -14.49 6.33 -17.21
CA VAL A 205 -14.50 5.59 -15.95
C VAL A 205 -14.83 6.49 -14.77
N SER A 206 -15.71 6.02 -13.90
CA SER A 206 -15.95 6.62 -12.60
C SER A 206 -15.74 5.62 -11.48
N VAL A 207 -15.00 6.04 -10.45
CA VAL A 207 -14.76 5.27 -9.23
C VAL A 207 -15.27 6.09 -8.06
N ASP A 208 -16.22 5.57 -7.32
CA ASP A 208 -16.83 6.26 -6.19
C ASP A 208 -15.92 6.27 -4.95
N SER A 209 -16.40 6.88 -3.87
CA SER A 209 -15.64 7.09 -2.63
C SER A 209 -15.24 5.82 -1.88
N THR A 210 -15.86 4.70 -2.17
CA THR A 210 -15.68 3.44 -1.43
C THR A 210 -15.01 2.36 -2.26
N SER A 211 -14.83 2.59 -3.55
CA SER A 211 -14.49 1.57 -4.53
C SER A 211 -13.05 1.70 -5.04
N SER A 212 -12.60 0.71 -5.81
CA SER A 212 -11.21 0.65 -6.26
C SER A 212 -11.04 0.24 -7.72
N LEU A 213 -9.92 0.73 -8.31
CA LEU A 213 -9.44 0.33 -9.61
C LEU A 213 -7.96 -0.02 -9.52
N SER A 214 -7.56 -1.19 -10.02
CA SER A 214 -6.16 -1.61 -10.14
C SER A 214 -5.80 -1.93 -11.58
N ALA A 215 -4.68 -1.39 -12.05
CA ALA A 215 -4.06 -1.75 -13.34
C ALA A 215 -2.53 -1.78 -13.17
N CYS A 216 -2.05 -2.82 -12.51
CA CYS A 216 -0.67 -2.97 -12.09
C CYS A 216 0.06 -4.10 -12.83
N GLY A 217 1.40 -3.98 -12.98
CA GLY A 217 2.23 -5.05 -13.51
C GLY A 217 2.02 -5.35 -15.01
N ASN A 218 1.33 -4.50 -15.75
CA ASN A 218 1.08 -4.71 -17.17
C ASN A 218 2.33 -4.40 -18.00
N THR A 219 2.56 -5.13 -19.11
CA THR A 219 3.75 -4.91 -19.95
C THR A 219 3.70 -3.65 -20.80
N ALA A 220 2.53 -3.05 -20.94
CA ALA A 220 2.32 -1.78 -21.65
C ALA A 220 1.77 -0.70 -20.70
N TYR A 221 0.80 0.10 -21.13
CA TYR A 221 0.13 1.07 -20.24
C TYR A 221 -0.69 0.35 -19.16
N GLY A 222 -0.77 0.94 -17.96
CA GLY A 222 -1.71 0.46 -16.94
C GLY A 222 -3.14 0.66 -17.43
N ILE A 223 -3.57 1.91 -17.56
CA ILE A 223 -4.88 2.27 -18.11
C ILE A 223 -4.76 3.38 -19.15
N GLU A 224 -5.46 3.24 -20.27
CA GLU A 224 -5.71 4.30 -21.25
C GLU A 224 -7.15 4.78 -21.12
N ILE A 225 -7.34 6.08 -20.89
CA ILE A 225 -8.64 6.71 -20.77
C ILE A 225 -8.84 7.69 -21.92
N GLY A 226 -9.93 7.49 -22.67
CA GLY A 226 -10.28 8.36 -23.79
C GLY A 226 -11.77 8.65 -23.82
N ASP A 227 -12.23 9.64 -23.07
CA ASP A 227 -13.63 10.01 -22.92
C ASP A 227 -14.26 10.49 -24.25
N LYS A 228 -15.58 10.51 -24.31
CA LYS A 228 -16.34 11.21 -25.35
C LYS A 228 -16.22 12.72 -25.12
N LEU A 229 -16.29 13.50 -26.18
CA LEU A 229 -16.26 14.96 -26.08
C LEU A 229 -17.33 15.47 -25.11
N GLY A 230 -16.89 16.13 -24.04
CA GLY A 230 -17.75 16.68 -22.98
C GLY A 230 -17.93 15.78 -21.75
N ASP A 231 -17.51 14.52 -21.80
CA ASP A 231 -17.52 13.62 -20.65
C ASP A 231 -16.25 13.79 -19.82
N GLN A 232 -16.27 13.32 -18.58
CA GLN A 232 -15.11 13.35 -17.68
C GLN A 232 -15.03 12.08 -16.85
N SER A 233 -13.91 11.39 -16.96
CA SER A 233 -13.55 10.30 -16.05
C SER A 233 -13.21 10.85 -14.68
N LYS A 234 -13.63 10.15 -13.62
CA LYS A 234 -13.58 10.69 -12.27
C LYS A 234 -13.12 9.65 -11.26
N PHE A 235 -12.10 9.98 -10.49
CA PHE A 235 -11.69 9.27 -9.29
C PHE A 235 -12.09 10.10 -8.08
N ALA A 236 -13.15 9.68 -7.40
CA ALA A 236 -13.78 10.46 -6.34
C ALA A 236 -12.96 10.48 -5.04
N THR A 237 -13.21 11.47 -4.22
CA THR A 237 -12.72 11.53 -2.82
C THR A 237 -12.95 10.20 -2.11
N GLY A 238 -11.89 9.60 -1.55
CA GLY A 238 -11.96 8.30 -0.86
C GLY A 238 -11.70 7.08 -1.76
N SER A 239 -11.85 7.19 -3.09
CA SER A 239 -11.55 6.09 -4.01
C SER A 239 -10.09 5.62 -3.92
N THR A 240 -9.84 4.37 -4.30
CA THR A 240 -8.48 3.81 -4.38
C THR A 240 -8.15 3.44 -5.83
N VAL A 241 -7.13 4.08 -6.42
CA VAL A 241 -6.70 3.82 -7.80
C VAL A 241 -5.20 3.52 -7.81
N MET A 242 -4.84 2.33 -8.26
CA MET A 242 -3.46 1.85 -8.29
C MET A 242 -3.02 1.52 -9.71
N LEU A 243 -2.00 2.22 -10.22
CA LEU A 243 -1.48 2.09 -11.59
C LEU A 243 0.03 1.88 -11.54
N ASN A 244 0.47 0.79 -10.92
CA ASN A 244 1.87 0.59 -10.54
C ASN A 244 2.58 -0.47 -11.38
N ASN A 245 3.90 -0.31 -11.54
CA ASN A 245 4.79 -1.30 -12.16
C ASN A 245 4.42 -1.67 -13.60
N ASN A 246 3.93 -0.73 -14.39
CA ASN A 246 3.60 -0.96 -15.79
C ASN A 246 4.79 -0.66 -16.70
N GLY A 247 4.90 -1.36 -17.82
CA GLY A 247 6.02 -1.22 -18.77
C GLY A 247 6.02 0.09 -19.57
N LYS A 248 4.89 0.81 -19.57
CA LYS A 248 4.74 2.17 -20.10
C LYS A 248 4.16 3.08 -19.02
N ALA A 249 3.32 4.05 -19.38
CA ALA A 249 2.71 4.90 -18.36
C ALA A 249 1.68 4.15 -17.51
N GLY A 250 1.58 4.52 -16.23
CA GLY A 250 0.50 4.05 -15.36
C GLY A 250 -0.85 4.53 -15.89
N LEU A 251 -0.99 5.84 -16.14
CA LEU A 251 -2.16 6.46 -16.77
C LEU A 251 -1.77 7.09 -18.10
N LEU A 252 -2.47 6.73 -19.18
CA LEU A 252 -2.46 7.46 -20.43
C LEU A 252 -3.79 8.21 -20.62
N VAL A 253 -3.72 9.54 -20.64
CA VAL A 253 -4.84 10.39 -21.04
C VAL A 253 -4.86 10.46 -22.55
N TYR A 254 -5.70 9.60 -23.16
CA TYR A 254 -5.66 9.27 -24.59
C TYR A 254 -6.54 10.18 -25.42
N THR A 255 -6.02 10.62 -26.56
CA THR A 255 -6.78 11.39 -27.53
C THR A 255 -6.52 10.88 -28.94
N SER A 256 -7.53 10.82 -29.78
CA SER A 256 -7.38 10.40 -31.17
C SER A 256 -8.39 11.03 -32.12
N GLY A 257 -7.88 11.86 -33.01
CA GLY A 257 -8.54 12.22 -34.27
C GLY A 257 -9.93 12.83 -34.20
N GLY A 258 -10.27 13.56 -33.13
CA GLY A 258 -11.57 14.22 -33.01
C GLY A 258 -12.71 13.35 -32.48
N TYR A 259 -12.41 12.10 -32.08
CA TYR A 259 -13.41 11.17 -31.51
C TYR A 259 -13.17 10.85 -30.05
N TRP A 260 -11.92 10.97 -29.56
CA TRP A 260 -11.50 10.59 -28.22
C TRP A 260 -10.81 11.78 -27.56
N TYR A 261 -11.29 12.20 -26.42
CA TYR A 261 -10.78 13.35 -25.66
C TYR A 261 -10.64 12.96 -24.21
N GLY A 262 -9.51 12.35 -23.84
CA GLY A 262 -9.27 11.99 -22.46
C GLY A 262 -9.40 13.20 -21.56
N ASN A 263 -10.28 13.12 -20.57
CA ASN A 263 -10.53 14.15 -19.59
C ASN A 263 -10.66 13.50 -18.21
N VAL A 264 -9.60 13.55 -17.42
CA VAL A 264 -9.50 12.82 -16.16
C VAL A 264 -9.42 13.80 -15.00
N LYS A 265 -10.27 13.57 -14.01
CA LYS A 265 -10.24 14.28 -12.72
C LYS A 265 -9.94 13.31 -11.58
N ILE A 266 -8.90 13.62 -10.80
CA ILE A 266 -8.54 12.97 -9.55
C ILE A 266 -8.88 13.94 -8.43
N GLU A 267 -9.91 13.65 -7.66
CA GLU A 267 -10.40 14.57 -6.62
C GLU A 267 -9.52 14.58 -5.38
N GLU A 268 -9.57 15.67 -4.63
CA GLU A 268 -8.93 15.76 -3.32
C GLU A 268 -9.45 14.64 -2.39
N GLY A 269 -8.54 13.90 -1.75
CA GLY A 269 -8.85 12.74 -0.93
C GLY A 269 -8.96 11.41 -1.69
N ALA A 270 -8.76 11.39 -3.00
CA ALA A 270 -8.60 10.16 -3.76
C ALA A 270 -7.22 9.54 -3.47
N LYS A 271 -7.18 8.24 -3.24
CA LYS A 271 -5.93 7.48 -3.03
C LYS A 271 -5.40 6.98 -4.38
N PHE A 272 -4.93 7.92 -5.21
CA PHE A 272 -4.36 7.62 -6.52
C PHE A 272 -2.86 7.38 -6.40
N THR A 273 -2.35 6.31 -7.00
CA THR A 273 -0.92 6.02 -7.08
C THR A 273 -0.51 5.59 -8.49
N ALA A 274 0.58 6.18 -8.99
CA ALA A 274 1.25 5.74 -10.21
C ALA A 274 2.76 5.64 -9.93
N SER A 275 3.23 4.43 -9.63
CA SER A 275 4.60 4.19 -9.17
C SER A 275 5.26 3.03 -9.91
N GLY A 276 6.58 3.11 -10.12
CA GLY A 276 7.36 2.04 -10.76
C GLY A 276 7.05 1.82 -12.25
N ASN A 277 6.43 2.77 -12.93
CA ASN A 277 6.11 2.70 -14.36
C ASN A 277 7.26 3.30 -15.20
N ALA A 278 7.19 3.17 -16.52
CA ALA A 278 8.06 3.93 -17.41
C ALA A 278 7.77 5.44 -17.30
N ASN A 279 6.51 5.84 -17.36
CA ASN A 279 6.05 7.17 -16.97
C ASN A 279 4.92 6.99 -15.94
N GLY A 280 4.80 7.89 -14.98
CA GLY A 280 3.66 7.85 -14.07
C GLY A 280 2.36 8.15 -14.83
N ILE A 281 2.31 9.31 -15.46
CA ILE A 281 1.17 9.80 -16.27
C ILE A 281 1.69 10.33 -17.60
N GLU A 282 1.04 9.97 -18.69
CA GLU A 282 1.26 10.57 -20.02
C GLU A 282 -0.03 11.21 -20.53
N ILE A 283 0.06 12.45 -21.03
CA ILE A 283 -1.08 13.20 -21.59
C ILE A 283 -0.81 13.48 -23.06
N LEU A 284 -1.66 12.97 -23.95
CA LEU A 284 -1.60 13.26 -25.38
C LEU A 284 -2.20 14.64 -25.71
N PRO A 285 -1.95 15.18 -26.93
CA PRO A 285 -2.52 16.44 -27.36
C PRO A 285 -4.03 16.52 -27.12
N GLU A 286 -4.51 17.66 -26.64
CA GLU A 286 -5.91 17.92 -26.30
C GLU A 286 -6.45 17.12 -25.09
N GLY A 287 -5.67 16.20 -24.51
CA GLY A 287 -6.02 15.52 -23.26
C GLY A 287 -6.03 16.48 -22.07
N ILE A 288 -6.87 16.19 -21.09
CA ILE A 288 -7.05 17.03 -19.89
C ILE A 288 -6.85 16.18 -18.63
N LEU A 289 -6.00 16.65 -17.74
CA LEU A 289 -5.83 16.09 -16.39
C LEU A 289 -6.05 17.20 -15.34
N ASP A 290 -6.97 16.99 -14.42
CA ASP A 290 -7.12 17.77 -13.17
C ASP A 290 -6.80 16.86 -11.99
N MET A 291 -5.56 16.92 -11.49
CA MET A 291 -5.06 16.11 -10.39
C MET A 291 -5.03 16.95 -9.12
N GLN A 292 -5.94 16.68 -8.18
CA GLN A 292 -6.08 17.40 -6.93
C GLN A 292 -5.44 16.67 -5.73
N ASP A 293 -5.23 15.37 -5.85
CA ASP A 293 -4.56 14.52 -4.85
C ASP A 293 -3.87 13.34 -5.53
N GLY A 294 -3.17 12.52 -4.76
CA GLY A 294 -2.51 11.31 -5.22
C GLY A 294 -1.01 11.47 -5.44
N THR A 295 -0.34 10.35 -5.62
CA THR A 295 1.12 10.24 -5.64
C THR A 295 1.63 9.64 -6.94
N VAL A 296 2.59 10.31 -7.57
CA VAL A 296 3.29 9.86 -8.78
C VAL A 296 4.78 9.82 -8.47
N THR A 297 5.33 8.63 -8.26
CA THR A 297 6.68 8.47 -7.72
C THR A 297 7.40 7.22 -8.25
N LEU A 298 8.73 7.19 -8.14
CA LEU A 298 9.57 6.03 -8.51
C LEU A 298 9.39 5.52 -9.95
N ASN A 299 8.91 6.37 -10.86
CA ASN A 299 8.78 6.02 -12.26
C ASN A 299 10.09 6.29 -13.00
N HIS A 300 10.43 5.46 -14.00
CA HIS A 300 11.68 5.60 -14.75
C HIS A 300 11.43 5.57 -16.26
N SER A 301 11.48 6.75 -16.88
CA SER A 301 11.36 6.91 -18.32
C SER A 301 12.73 6.85 -18.98
N ASN A 302 12.88 6.02 -20.02
CA ASN A 302 14.07 6.05 -20.89
C ASN A 302 14.09 7.26 -21.86
N SER A 303 13.18 8.20 -21.68
CA SER A 303 13.00 9.36 -22.55
C SER A 303 12.74 10.64 -21.74
N TYR A 304 11.52 11.11 -21.65
CA TYR A 304 11.10 12.35 -21.03
C TYR A 304 10.02 12.11 -19.97
N GLY A 305 9.98 12.96 -18.93
CA GLY A 305 8.89 13.03 -17.97
C GLY A 305 8.67 11.74 -17.20
N GLY A 306 9.57 11.38 -16.29
CA GLY A 306 9.41 10.17 -15.49
C GLY A 306 8.09 10.16 -14.71
N GLY A 307 7.75 11.23 -14.01
CA GLY A 307 6.47 11.36 -13.32
C GLY A 307 5.32 11.72 -14.25
N LEU A 308 5.36 12.90 -14.83
CA LEU A 308 4.35 13.41 -15.77
C LEU A 308 4.97 13.79 -17.10
N TYR A 309 4.46 13.20 -18.19
CA TYR A 309 4.81 13.59 -19.55
C TYR A 309 3.60 14.22 -20.25
N ASN A 310 3.55 15.56 -20.33
CA ASN A 310 2.51 16.29 -21.03
C ASN A 310 2.96 16.61 -22.47
N ARG A 311 2.31 16.01 -23.45
CA ARG A 311 2.60 16.13 -24.88
C ARG A 311 1.56 17.00 -25.59
N GLY A 312 1.48 18.27 -25.23
CA GLY A 312 0.51 19.21 -25.85
C GLY A 312 -0.90 19.12 -25.30
N GLY A 313 -1.10 18.50 -24.15
CA GLY A 313 -2.37 18.48 -23.42
C GLY A 313 -2.43 19.54 -22.32
N THR A 314 -3.46 19.49 -21.51
CA THR A 314 -3.68 20.36 -20.36
C THR A 314 -3.54 19.57 -19.06
N ALA A 315 -2.62 19.98 -18.18
CA ALA A 315 -2.46 19.43 -16.84
C ALA A 315 -2.65 20.53 -15.79
N LYS A 316 -3.49 20.26 -14.82
CA LYS A 316 -3.67 21.07 -13.62
C LYS A 316 -3.36 20.20 -12.41
N ILE A 317 -2.30 20.58 -11.70
CA ILE A 317 -1.81 19.88 -10.50
C ILE A 317 -2.06 20.80 -9.32
N SER A 318 -2.86 20.37 -8.37
CA SER A 318 -3.31 21.21 -7.26
C SER A 318 -3.55 20.42 -5.99
N GLY A 319 -3.77 21.12 -4.90
CA GLY A 319 -4.12 20.54 -3.62
C GLY A 319 -2.98 19.71 -3.01
N LYS A 320 -3.26 18.44 -2.81
CA LYS A 320 -2.35 17.47 -2.18
C LYS A 320 -1.69 16.52 -3.18
N ALA A 321 -1.75 16.84 -4.48
CA ALA A 321 -1.10 16.02 -5.50
C ALA A 321 0.43 16.09 -5.37
N GLU A 322 1.09 14.95 -5.50
CA GLU A 322 2.51 14.76 -5.27
C GLU A 322 3.18 14.12 -6.49
N ILE A 323 4.19 14.79 -7.09
CA ILE A 323 4.98 14.23 -8.22
C ILE A 323 6.45 14.40 -7.88
N TYR A 324 7.15 13.31 -7.52
CA TYR A 324 8.52 13.37 -7.01
C TYR A 324 9.24 12.02 -7.11
N ASN A 325 10.56 12.00 -6.90
CA ASN A 325 11.44 10.81 -6.97
C ASN A 325 11.30 10.01 -8.27
N ASN A 326 10.92 10.65 -9.35
CA ASN A 326 10.89 10.03 -10.65
C ASN A 326 12.22 10.27 -11.38
N HIS A 327 12.48 9.49 -12.43
CA HIS A 327 13.66 9.65 -13.27
C HIS A 327 13.30 9.61 -14.75
N ALA A 328 13.98 10.44 -15.55
CA ALA A 328 13.90 10.42 -16.99
C ALA A 328 15.31 10.55 -17.59
N ASP A 329 15.70 9.65 -18.50
CA ASP A 329 17.06 9.61 -19.03
C ASP A 329 17.44 10.87 -19.82
N ILE A 330 16.45 11.56 -20.40
CA ILE A 330 16.70 12.71 -21.27
C ILE A 330 16.42 14.04 -20.58
N ALA A 331 15.22 14.25 -20.05
CA ALA A 331 14.85 15.50 -19.39
C ALA A 331 13.52 15.38 -18.59
N GLY A 332 13.41 16.18 -17.53
CA GLY A 332 12.21 16.28 -16.71
C GLY A 332 11.97 15.06 -15.87
N ASP A 333 12.83 14.78 -14.90
CA ASP A 333 12.70 13.63 -14.03
C ASP A 333 11.28 13.50 -13.49
N ASP A 334 10.72 14.57 -12.94
CA ASP A 334 9.36 14.55 -12.40
C ASP A 334 8.32 15.06 -13.39
N ILE A 335 8.59 16.15 -14.10
CA ILE A 335 7.64 16.72 -15.07
C ILE A 335 8.36 17.12 -16.34
N TYR A 336 7.81 16.70 -17.48
CA TYR A 336 8.18 17.23 -18.79
C TYR A 336 6.93 17.64 -19.55
N SER A 337 6.89 18.90 -19.99
CA SER A 337 5.75 19.46 -20.72
C SER A 337 6.27 20.15 -21.98
N ASN A 338 5.82 19.72 -23.15
CA ASN A 338 6.28 20.28 -24.42
C ASN A 338 5.18 20.28 -25.50
N SER A 339 5.38 21.15 -26.48
CA SER A 339 4.55 21.13 -27.70
C SER A 339 4.73 19.84 -28.47
N PHE A 340 3.69 19.39 -29.11
CA PHE A 340 3.67 18.22 -29.96
C PHE A 340 3.16 18.54 -31.34
N ASP A 341 3.94 18.19 -32.35
CA ASP A 341 3.58 18.40 -33.75
C ASP A 341 3.02 17.13 -34.39
N LYS A 342 1.79 17.18 -34.90
CA LYS A 342 1.16 16.10 -35.63
C LYS A 342 0.45 16.65 -36.89
N ASN A 343 0.76 16.10 -38.07
CA ASN A 343 0.13 16.47 -39.33
C ASN A 343 0.16 17.99 -39.63
N LYS A 344 1.25 18.69 -39.30
CA LYS A 344 1.44 20.15 -39.46
C LYS A 344 0.57 21.00 -38.49
N VAL A 345 0.01 20.39 -37.45
CA VAL A 345 -0.66 21.10 -36.35
C VAL A 345 0.23 21.01 -35.12
N THR A 346 0.55 22.14 -34.53
CA THR A 346 1.28 22.25 -33.27
C THR A 346 0.29 22.31 -32.13
N TYR A 347 0.36 21.36 -31.21
CA TYR A 347 -0.40 21.33 -29.95
C TYR A 347 0.49 21.86 -28.84
N ASN A 348 0.11 22.99 -28.27
CA ASN A 348 0.84 23.60 -27.18
C ASN A 348 0.35 23.07 -25.83
N PRO A 349 1.25 22.69 -24.91
CA PRO A 349 0.85 22.22 -23.60
C PRO A 349 0.33 23.36 -22.73
N SER A 350 -0.52 23.03 -21.78
CA SER A 350 -0.87 23.90 -20.67
C SER A 350 -0.59 23.17 -19.36
N LEU A 351 0.14 23.78 -18.46
CA LEU A 351 0.52 23.20 -17.18
C LEU A 351 0.34 24.24 -16.08
N THR A 352 -0.46 23.92 -15.07
CA THR A 352 -0.72 24.76 -13.90
C THR A 352 -0.38 23.98 -12.64
N PHE A 353 0.32 24.61 -11.69
CA PHE A 353 0.64 24.04 -10.39
C PHE A 353 -0.09 24.76 -9.27
N ALA A 354 -0.45 24.03 -8.22
CA ALA A 354 -0.65 24.62 -6.91
C ALA A 354 0.68 25.13 -6.33
N PRO A 355 0.65 26.14 -5.45
CA PRO A 355 1.86 26.58 -4.75
C PRO A 355 2.55 25.41 -4.07
N VAL A 356 3.88 25.34 -4.24
CA VAL A 356 4.72 24.49 -3.41
C VAL A 356 4.72 25.08 -2.00
N GLY A 357 4.38 24.34 -1.03
CA GLY A 357 4.24 24.76 0.35
C GLY A 357 3.64 23.63 1.13
N ASP A 358 2.51 23.83 1.70
CA ASP A 358 1.90 22.90 2.66
C ASP A 358 1.36 21.59 2.06
N GLY A 359 1.82 21.11 0.91
CA GLY A 359 1.24 19.94 0.28
C GLY A 359 2.17 19.02 -0.48
N TRP A 360 3.39 19.43 -0.77
CA TRP A 360 4.32 18.63 -1.56
C TRP A 360 5.34 17.94 -0.66
N ILE A 361 5.25 16.62 -0.54
CA ILE A 361 6.07 15.82 0.38
C ILE A 361 6.51 14.53 -0.30
N LEU A 362 7.64 13.98 0.16
CA LEU A 362 8.16 12.71 -0.35
C LEU A 362 7.42 11.51 0.24
N ASP A 363 7.50 10.38 -0.47
CA ASP A 363 6.78 9.16 -0.20
C ASP A 363 7.17 8.44 1.09
N ASP A 364 8.43 8.51 1.47
CA ASP A 364 8.98 7.76 2.59
C ASP A 364 8.72 8.42 3.95
N CYS A 365 8.47 9.73 3.96
CA CYS A 365 8.30 10.45 5.22
C CYS A 365 7.58 11.79 4.97
N LYS A 366 6.30 11.71 4.84
CA LYS A 366 5.44 12.78 4.31
C LYS A 366 5.60 14.13 4.99
N GLU A 367 5.82 14.18 6.29
CA GLU A 367 5.98 15.43 7.03
C GLU A 367 7.43 15.92 7.12
N GLU A 368 8.39 15.06 6.85
CA GLU A 368 9.82 15.32 7.08
C GLU A 368 10.59 15.63 5.81
N HIS A 369 10.04 15.30 4.64
CA HIS A 369 10.69 15.46 3.35
C HIS A 369 9.87 16.34 2.38
N PRO A 370 9.54 17.58 2.72
CA PRO A 370 8.76 18.43 1.83
C PRO A 370 9.53 18.76 0.57
N ILE A 371 8.84 18.90 -0.53
CA ILE A 371 9.37 19.51 -1.72
C ILE A 371 9.63 21.00 -1.42
N VAL A 372 10.88 21.40 -1.48
CA VAL A 372 11.30 22.78 -1.19
C VAL A 372 11.33 23.64 -2.44
N GLY A 373 11.17 23.05 -3.60
CA GLY A 373 11.12 23.76 -4.87
C GLY A 373 11.14 22.84 -6.09
N TRP A 374 10.96 23.44 -7.24
CA TRP A 374 11.11 22.83 -8.54
C TRP A 374 12.41 23.33 -9.19
N TYR A 375 13.14 22.43 -9.80
CA TYR A 375 14.38 22.74 -10.49
C TYR A 375 14.26 22.42 -11.96
N HIS A 376 14.86 23.23 -12.80
CA HIS A 376 14.96 22.95 -14.22
C HIS A 376 15.81 21.70 -14.44
N ASP A 377 15.28 20.75 -15.19
CA ASP A 377 15.92 19.47 -15.51
C ASP A 377 15.90 19.21 -17.02
N GLY A 378 16.45 20.14 -17.79
CA GLY A 378 16.47 20.11 -19.25
C GLY A 378 17.56 19.22 -19.81
N LYS A 379 17.41 18.84 -21.08
CA LYS A 379 18.34 17.96 -21.80
C LYS A 379 19.80 18.41 -21.75
N GLU A 380 20.05 19.73 -21.82
CA GLU A 380 21.40 20.30 -21.82
C GLU A 380 21.91 20.61 -20.42
N LYS A 381 21.01 20.79 -19.48
CA LYS A 381 21.30 21.13 -18.09
C LYS A 381 20.47 20.26 -17.17
N ARG A 382 20.95 19.04 -16.95
CA ARG A 382 20.36 18.11 -15.99
C ARG A 382 20.63 18.57 -14.57
N TRP A 383 19.61 18.54 -13.73
CA TRP A 383 19.80 18.74 -12.30
C TRP A 383 20.55 17.56 -11.69
N LYS A 384 21.65 17.83 -10.95
CA LYS A 384 22.57 16.81 -10.45
C LYS A 384 22.53 16.63 -8.92
N GLY A 385 21.40 16.77 -8.30
CA GLY A 385 21.23 16.47 -6.86
C GLY A 385 21.61 17.63 -5.93
N ASP A 386 21.25 17.53 -4.70
CA ASP A 386 21.63 18.23 -3.45
C ASP A 386 21.91 19.74 -3.43
N GLY A 387 21.44 20.52 -4.39
CA GLY A 387 21.43 21.98 -4.32
C GLY A 387 22.73 22.69 -4.70
N GLU A 388 23.73 21.98 -5.21
CA GLU A 388 24.89 22.59 -5.86
C GLU A 388 24.80 22.45 -7.37
N GLY A 389 24.20 23.36 -8.00
CA GLY A 389 24.11 23.45 -9.44
C GLY A 389 22.88 24.21 -9.81
N ASP A 390 22.88 24.80 -10.96
CA ASP A 390 21.89 25.66 -11.58
C ASP A 390 20.43 25.42 -11.07
N ALA A 391 20.20 25.74 -9.80
CA ALA A 391 18.87 25.82 -9.22
C ALA A 391 18.13 26.91 -9.96
N TYR A 392 17.31 26.52 -10.92
CA TYR A 392 16.35 27.44 -11.50
C TYR A 392 15.16 27.53 -10.55
N TYR A 393 15.36 28.34 -9.52
CA TYR A 393 14.40 29.17 -8.85
C TYR A 393 13.06 28.51 -8.48
N ALA A 394 13.06 27.91 -7.30
CA ALA A 394 11.85 27.65 -6.55
C ALA A 394 10.84 28.81 -6.71
N ASP A 395 11.30 30.07 -6.61
CA ASP A 395 10.48 31.27 -6.71
C ASP A 395 9.86 31.47 -8.11
N GLU A 396 10.45 30.99 -9.17
CA GLU A 396 9.93 31.16 -10.52
C GLU A 396 8.78 30.19 -10.87
N TYR A 397 8.76 29.00 -10.28
CA TYR A 397 7.78 27.95 -10.57
C TYR A 397 6.86 27.60 -9.41
N THR A 398 7.00 28.22 -8.25
CA THR A 398 6.36 27.77 -7.01
C THR A 398 5.02 28.43 -6.68
N VAL A 399 4.68 29.61 -7.16
CA VAL A 399 3.45 30.28 -6.72
C VAL A 399 2.74 30.94 -7.87
N GLY A 400 1.56 30.46 -8.19
CA GLY A 400 0.58 31.20 -8.99
C GLY A 400 0.96 31.45 -10.44
N LYS A 401 1.90 30.72 -11.01
CA LYS A 401 2.14 30.78 -12.45
C LYS A 401 1.10 29.97 -13.20
N GLU A 402 0.31 30.69 -13.90
CA GLU A 402 -0.64 30.18 -14.88
C GLU A 402 0.10 29.51 -16.03
N ALA A 403 -0.64 28.67 -16.74
CA ALA A 403 -0.30 27.89 -17.92
C ALA A 403 1.07 28.16 -18.58
N VAL A 404 1.94 27.18 -18.56
CA VAL A 404 3.18 27.21 -19.31
C VAL A 404 2.94 26.69 -20.72
N SER A 405 3.22 27.51 -21.73
CA SER A 405 2.99 27.20 -23.17
C SER A 405 4.23 26.63 -23.88
N ASP A 406 5.43 26.68 -23.25
CA ASP A 406 6.69 26.25 -23.83
C ASP A 406 7.21 24.99 -23.17
N ALA A 407 8.24 24.36 -23.75
CA ALA A 407 8.87 23.17 -23.19
C ALA A 407 9.40 23.45 -21.78
N LEU A 408 8.91 22.71 -20.81
CA LEU A 408 9.27 22.81 -19.42
C LEU A 408 9.70 21.44 -18.91
N ALA A 409 10.89 21.35 -18.31
CA ALA A 409 11.43 20.15 -17.73
C ALA A 409 11.81 20.42 -16.28
N LEU A 410 11.19 19.71 -15.35
CA LEU A 410 11.31 19.96 -13.92
C LEU A 410 11.68 18.69 -13.15
N LYS A 411 12.41 18.91 -12.06
CA LYS A 411 12.62 17.94 -10.97
C LYS A 411 12.21 18.58 -9.65
N ALA A 412 11.49 17.85 -8.85
CA ALA A 412 11.20 18.23 -7.48
C ALA A 412 12.47 18.12 -6.64
N ALA A 413 12.82 19.18 -5.94
CA ALA A 413 13.87 19.13 -4.94
C ALA A 413 13.27 19.12 -3.55
N HIS A 414 13.83 18.30 -2.71
CA HIS A 414 13.35 18.11 -1.36
C HIS A 414 14.44 18.35 -0.33
N GLY A 415 14.03 18.75 0.87
CA GLY A 415 14.89 18.83 2.04
C GLY A 415 14.30 17.96 3.14
N GLN A 416 15.15 17.22 3.81
CA GLN A 416 14.76 16.55 5.04
C GLN A 416 14.53 17.60 6.13
N LEU A 417 13.37 17.59 6.77
CA LEU A 417 13.06 18.46 7.90
C LEU A 417 13.10 17.67 9.20
N CYS A 418 13.64 18.31 10.22
CA CYS A 418 13.58 17.86 11.59
C CYS A 418 12.63 18.77 12.38
N SER A 419 11.83 18.22 13.25
CA SER A 419 10.95 18.97 14.12
C SER A 419 11.72 19.48 15.35
N VAL A 420 11.47 20.73 15.74
CA VAL A 420 11.87 21.25 17.05
C VAL A 420 10.61 21.51 17.85
N THR A 421 10.42 20.77 18.93
CA THR A 421 9.24 20.86 19.80
C THR A 421 9.60 21.35 21.19
N TYR A 422 8.64 21.92 21.89
CA TYR A 422 8.83 22.47 23.22
C TYR A 422 7.87 21.82 24.20
N GLU A 423 8.38 21.53 25.40
CA GLU A 423 7.59 21.05 26.52
C GLU A 423 7.98 21.81 27.79
N VAL A 424 6.98 22.12 28.61
CA VAL A 424 7.15 22.77 29.91
C VAL A 424 6.61 21.89 31.00
N THR A 425 7.41 21.63 32.03
CA THR A 425 7.05 20.74 33.14
C THR A 425 7.32 21.40 34.50
N GLY A 426 6.99 20.73 35.59
CA GLY A 426 7.21 21.19 36.95
C GLY A 426 6.10 22.10 37.50
N ASP A 427 6.45 22.97 38.43
CA ASP A 427 5.51 23.89 39.10
C ASP A 427 5.24 25.13 38.23
N ILE A 428 4.40 25.02 37.24
CA ILE A 428 4.14 26.09 36.27
C ILE A 428 3.38 27.23 36.91
N PRO A 429 3.93 28.49 36.95
CA PRO A 429 3.21 29.64 37.49
C PRO A 429 1.99 30.01 36.61
N SER A 430 0.97 30.56 37.21
CA SER A 430 -0.29 30.89 36.50
C SER A 430 -0.17 31.98 35.44
N ASP A 431 0.91 32.75 35.46
CA ASP A 431 1.27 33.79 34.49
C ASP A 431 2.44 33.42 33.61
N ALA A 432 2.79 32.10 33.50
CA ALA A 432 3.77 31.63 32.58
C ALA A 432 3.32 31.89 31.12
N GLY A 433 4.25 32.29 30.29
CA GLY A 433 3.99 32.46 28.85
C GLY A 433 3.54 31.14 28.17
N ALA A 434 2.90 31.26 27.01
CA ALA A 434 2.54 30.09 26.22
C ALA A 434 3.78 29.27 25.85
N VAL A 435 3.62 27.95 25.76
CA VAL A 435 4.68 27.07 25.23
C VAL A 435 4.95 27.49 23.78
N PRO A 436 6.22 27.68 23.38
CA PRO A 436 6.53 28.03 21.99
C PRO A 436 5.98 27.00 21.01
N ALA A 437 5.52 27.47 19.86
CA ALA A 437 5.04 26.59 18.79
C ALA A 437 6.20 25.72 18.27
N ALA A 438 5.88 24.52 17.83
CA ALA A 438 6.82 23.65 17.14
C ALA A 438 7.31 24.30 15.84
N ALA A 439 8.56 24.06 15.49
CA ALA A 439 9.18 24.53 14.26
C ALA A 439 9.72 23.36 13.43
N LYS A 440 9.73 23.54 12.11
CA LYS A 440 10.41 22.63 11.19
C LYS A 440 11.73 23.27 10.75
N VAL A 441 12.80 22.50 10.75
CA VAL A 441 14.15 22.96 10.43
C VAL A 441 14.78 21.99 9.43
N LYS A 442 15.41 22.51 8.40
CA LYS A 442 16.11 21.68 7.41
C LYS A 442 17.20 20.86 8.11
N LYS A 443 17.27 19.55 7.79
CA LYS A 443 18.34 18.67 8.30
C LYS A 443 19.73 19.23 7.98
N GLY A 444 20.63 19.23 8.96
CA GLY A 444 21.90 19.92 8.88
C GLY A 444 21.82 21.43 9.11
N GLY A 445 20.61 21.99 9.26
CA GLY A 445 20.40 23.42 9.56
C GLY A 445 20.60 23.78 11.01
N SER A 446 20.50 25.08 11.30
CA SER A 446 20.57 25.65 12.65
C SER A 446 19.22 26.23 13.06
N TYR A 447 18.92 26.20 14.34
CA TYR A 447 17.70 26.72 14.90
C TYR A 447 17.99 27.61 16.13
N THR A 448 17.48 28.84 16.12
CA THR A 448 17.53 29.72 17.28
C THR A 448 16.41 29.36 18.23
N VAL A 449 16.76 28.91 19.42
CA VAL A 449 15.80 28.46 20.44
C VAL A 449 14.98 29.65 20.95
N ALA A 450 13.71 29.44 21.18
CA ALA A 450 12.81 30.46 21.71
C ALA A 450 13.33 31.04 23.04
N PRO A 451 13.07 32.31 23.34
CA PRO A 451 13.45 32.92 24.61
C PRO A 451 12.94 32.08 25.80
N VAL A 452 13.68 32.14 26.91
CA VAL A 452 13.27 31.50 28.18
C VAL A 452 11.93 32.08 28.64
N GLN A 453 11.08 31.22 29.22
CA GLN A 453 9.84 31.70 29.83
C GLN A 453 10.10 32.56 31.05
N THR A 454 9.29 33.57 31.26
CA THR A 454 9.36 34.49 32.40
C THR A 454 8.04 34.52 33.16
N THR A 455 8.10 34.92 34.44
CA THR A 455 6.96 35.13 35.32
C THR A 455 7.17 36.37 36.19
N SER A 456 6.12 37.04 36.58
CA SER A 456 6.16 38.10 37.60
C SER A 456 6.29 37.55 39.02
N GLN A 457 6.11 36.25 39.19
CA GLN A 457 6.10 35.60 40.51
C GLN A 457 7.51 35.24 40.97
N SER A 458 8.10 36.01 41.84
CA SER A 458 9.51 35.92 42.32
C SER A 458 9.90 34.56 42.96
N ARG A 459 8.92 33.72 43.28
CA ARG A 459 9.18 32.38 43.86
C ARG A 459 9.42 31.29 42.83
N TYR A 460 9.24 31.58 41.56
CA TYR A 460 9.37 30.60 40.50
C TYR A 460 10.62 30.88 39.68
N THR A 461 11.28 29.82 39.22
CA THR A 461 12.46 29.90 38.37
C THR A 461 12.29 28.91 37.24
N PHE A 462 12.51 29.37 36.02
CA PHE A 462 12.55 28.53 34.81
C PHE A 462 13.96 28.03 34.54
N SER A 463 14.12 26.73 34.29
CA SER A 463 15.43 26.10 34.11
C SER A 463 16.14 26.51 32.80
N GLY A 464 15.46 27.20 31.90
CA GLY A 464 15.88 27.35 30.51
C GLY A 464 15.57 26.09 29.66
N TRP A 465 15.70 26.23 28.35
CA TRP A 465 15.43 25.14 27.41
C TRP A 465 16.63 24.20 27.31
N ARG A 466 16.39 22.92 27.48
CA ARG A 466 17.40 21.85 27.38
C ARG A 466 16.94 20.77 26.43
N ILE A 467 17.85 20.20 25.64
CA ILE A 467 17.51 19.08 24.74
C ILE A 467 17.14 17.87 25.61
N ASN A 468 15.91 17.36 25.41
CA ASN A 468 15.31 16.28 26.22
C ASN A 468 15.34 16.54 27.74
N GLY A 469 15.41 17.81 28.14
CA GLY A 469 15.43 18.19 29.55
C GLY A 469 16.78 18.03 30.27
N VAL A 470 17.82 17.60 29.58
CA VAL A 470 19.15 17.31 30.15
C VAL A 470 20.26 18.19 29.55
N GLY A 471 21.42 18.21 30.18
CA GLY A 471 22.59 18.98 29.70
C GLY A 471 22.46 20.48 29.92
N ASP A 472 23.21 21.27 29.14
CA ASP A 472 23.27 22.73 29.26
C ASP A 472 22.03 23.41 28.62
N VAL A 473 21.71 24.61 29.08
CA VAL A 473 20.70 25.46 28.45
C VAL A 473 21.15 25.84 27.05
N VAL A 474 20.31 25.59 26.06
CA VAL A 474 20.60 25.91 24.67
C VAL A 474 19.84 27.16 24.21
N THR A 475 20.52 28.03 23.49
CA THR A 475 19.97 29.23 22.83
C THR A 475 20.00 29.09 21.31
N GLU A 476 20.81 28.19 20.80
CA GLU A 476 20.96 27.84 19.39
C GLU A 476 21.32 26.36 19.31
N ILE A 477 20.75 25.66 18.32
CA ILE A 477 21.10 24.29 17.98
C ILE A 477 21.66 24.32 16.58
N LYS A 478 22.83 23.73 16.37
CA LYS A 478 23.49 23.64 15.05
C LYS A 478 23.51 22.22 14.56
N ASP A 479 23.54 22.06 13.22
CA ASP A 479 23.64 20.78 12.56
C ASP A 479 22.58 19.76 13.03
N ILE A 480 21.33 20.18 12.96
CA ILE A 480 20.20 19.35 13.41
C ILE A 480 20.03 18.18 12.42
N GLN A 481 20.28 16.96 12.90
CA GLN A 481 20.23 15.74 12.09
C GLN A 481 18.98 14.89 12.36
N ARG A 482 18.19 15.21 13.40
CA ARG A 482 16.98 14.48 13.85
C ARG A 482 16.07 15.42 14.62
N ASP A 483 14.86 14.96 14.90
CA ASP A 483 13.92 15.69 15.76
C ASP A 483 14.54 16.05 17.12
N VAL A 484 14.21 17.24 17.58
CA VAL A 484 14.71 17.80 18.83
C VAL A 484 13.52 18.19 19.72
N LYS A 485 13.51 17.67 20.93
CA LYS A 485 12.56 18.05 21.96
C LYS A 485 13.26 18.95 22.98
N LEU A 486 12.76 20.16 23.18
CA LEU A 486 13.26 21.11 24.14
C LEU A 486 12.36 21.13 25.37
N ILE A 487 12.89 20.76 26.53
CA ILE A 487 12.16 20.72 27.78
C ILE A 487 12.67 21.79 28.73
N GLY A 488 11.75 22.59 29.27
CA GLY A 488 12.02 23.57 30.30
C GLY A 488 11.21 23.26 31.56
N VAL A 489 11.83 23.42 32.73
CA VAL A 489 11.23 23.05 34.01
C VAL A 489 11.03 24.29 34.90
N TRP A 490 9.82 24.50 35.37
CA TRP A 490 9.52 25.48 36.41
C TRP A 490 9.67 24.86 37.82
N THR A 491 10.43 25.54 38.66
CA THR A 491 10.60 25.17 40.06
C THR A 491 10.11 26.28 40.97
N ARG A 492 9.37 25.90 42.03
CA ARG A 492 8.91 26.82 43.06
C ARG A 492 9.82 26.75 44.28
N ARG A 493 10.39 27.87 44.69
CA ARG A 493 11.18 27.95 45.91
C ARG A 493 10.25 27.83 47.14
N SER A 494 10.38 26.74 47.91
CA SER A 494 9.72 26.65 49.24
C SER A 494 10.51 27.45 50.25
N SER A 495 9.80 28.23 51.03
CA SER A 495 10.38 28.89 52.22
C SER A 495 10.47 27.86 53.36
N GLY A 496 11.65 27.30 53.62
CA GLY A 496 11.85 26.45 54.81
C GLY A 496 12.99 25.46 54.63
N GLY A 497 14.04 25.64 55.42
CA GLY A 497 15.31 24.98 55.33
C GLY A 497 15.33 23.47 55.61
N GLY A 498 16.43 22.86 55.24
CA GLY A 498 16.83 21.54 55.68
C GLY A 498 17.52 20.76 54.55
N GLY A 499 18.82 20.59 54.66
CA GLY A 499 19.63 19.85 53.72
C GLY A 499 19.25 18.38 53.61
N GLY A 500 19.34 17.87 52.42
CA GLY A 500 19.18 16.46 52.10
C GLY A 500 19.97 16.12 50.83
N SER A 501 20.95 15.27 51.00
CA SER A 501 21.88 14.72 50.07
C SER A 501 21.20 14.26 48.77
N SER A 502 21.71 14.76 47.67
CA SER A 502 21.37 14.26 46.32
C SER A 502 21.93 12.83 46.11
N LYS A 503 21.05 11.86 45.97
CA LYS A 503 21.40 10.57 45.32
C LYS A 503 21.50 10.82 43.81
N PRO A 504 22.47 10.19 43.16
CA PRO A 504 22.53 10.25 41.69
C PRO A 504 21.34 9.51 41.08
N THR A 505 20.58 10.20 40.26
CA THR A 505 19.58 9.61 39.38
C THR A 505 20.28 8.71 38.39
N VAL A 506 19.99 7.42 38.42
CA VAL A 506 20.39 6.50 37.38
C VAL A 506 19.43 6.72 36.19
N ASP A 507 19.96 7.24 35.11
CA ASP A 507 19.28 7.30 33.82
C ASP A 507 19.05 5.85 33.37
N ILE A 508 17.79 5.42 33.25
CA ILE A 508 17.45 4.15 32.61
C ILE A 508 17.31 4.50 31.12
N PRO A 509 18.22 3.99 30.26
CA PRO A 509 18.08 4.22 28.84
C PRO A 509 16.76 3.63 28.35
N ASP A 510 16.11 4.32 27.43
CA ASP A 510 14.99 3.82 26.66
C ASP A 510 15.51 2.66 25.77
N ASP A 511 15.31 1.43 26.24
CA ASP A 511 15.99 0.23 25.69
C ASP A 511 15.22 -0.46 24.57
N VAL A 512 14.13 0.14 24.06
CA VAL A 512 13.41 -0.39 22.90
C VAL A 512 14.25 -0.16 21.64
N PRO A 513 14.49 -1.20 20.81
CA PRO A 513 15.26 -1.05 19.58
C PRO A 513 14.68 -0.01 18.63
N THR A 514 15.53 0.76 18.02
CA THR A 514 15.15 1.77 17.02
C THR A 514 14.33 1.12 15.90
N GLY A 515 13.14 1.65 15.63
CA GLY A 515 12.24 1.14 14.58
C GLY A 515 11.17 0.17 15.05
N LEU A 516 11.19 -0.23 16.33
CA LEU A 516 10.09 -0.97 16.95
C LEU A 516 9.23 -0.03 17.81
N ASN A 517 7.92 -0.24 17.79
CA ASN A 517 6.95 0.52 18.56
C ASN A 517 6.84 -0.03 19.98
N GLY A 518 7.48 0.64 20.93
CA GLY A 518 7.39 0.34 22.38
C GLY A 518 6.20 1.01 23.06
N ASP A 519 5.69 2.12 22.52
CA ASP A 519 4.73 3.00 23.20
C ASP A 519 3.28 2.54 23.05
N ASP A 520 2.92 1.99 21.88
CA ASP A 520 1.56 1.51 21.58
C ASP A 520 1.41 0.03 21.91
N HIS A 521 0.72 -0.28 23.00
CA HIS A 521 0.46 -1.66 23.41
C HIS A 521 -0.72 -2.26 22.67
N PHE A 522 -0.60 -2.39 21.33
CA PHE A 522 -1.50 -3.21 20.54
C PHE A 522 -1.13 -4.69 20.65
N ALA A 523 -2.14 -5.54 20.70
CA ALA A 523 -1.96 -6.98 20.59
C ALA A 523 -1.29 -7.31 19.25
N TYR A 524 -0.13 -7.97 19.31
CA TYR A 524 0.63 -8.37 18.11
C TYR A 524 0.51 -9.87 17.80
N ILE A 525 -0.06 -10.64 18.72
CA ILE A 525 -0.46 -12.04 18.54
C ILE A 525 -1.97 -12.10 18.40
N VAL A 526 -2.43 -12.82 17.39
CA VAL A 526 -3.83 -13.19 17.18
C VAL A 526 -3.99 -14.68 17.50
N GLY A 527 -5.05 -15.05 18.19
CA GLY A 527 -5.37 -16.45 18.46
C GLY A 527 -5.76 -17.20 17.17
N TYR A 528 -5.79 -18.51 17.25
CA TYR A 528 -6.21 -19.35 16.14
C TYR A 528 -7.72 -19.42 16.02
N PRO A 529 -8.27 -19.83 14.84
CA PRO A 529 -9.71 -19.96 14.64
C PRO A 529 -10.40 -20.95 15.59
N ASN A 530 -9.64 -21.86 16.22
CA ASN A 530 -10.13 -22.77 17.24
C ASN A 530 -10.33 -22.12 18.62
N GLY A 531 -10.04 -20.82 18.77
CA GLY A 531 -10.16 -20.07 20.00
C GLY A 531 -9.00 -20.18 20.98
N ASN A 532 -7.90 -20.82 20.59
CA ASN A 532 -6.69 -21.00 21.38
C ASN A 532 -5.55 -20.08 20.94
N VAL A 533 -4.57 -19.87 21.83
CA VAL A 533 -3.34 -19.14 21.51
C VAL A 533 -2.13 -20.09 21.36
N GLU A 534 -2.27 -21.34 21.80
CA GLU A 534 -1.30 -22.43 21.71
C GLU A 534 0.09 -22.09 22.27
N PRO A 535 0.20 -21.70 23.56
CA PRO A 535 1.46 -21.20 24.13
C PRO A 535 2.61 -22.20 24.07
N ASN A 536 2.32 -23.49 24.14
CA ASN A 536 3.31 -24.55 24.12
C ASN A 536 3.61 -25.09 22.70
N GLY A 537 2.91 -24.62 21.67
CA GLY A 537 3.18 -24.94 20.26
C GLY A 537 4.47 -24.27 19.79
N ASN A 538 5.15 -24.89 18.83
CA ASN A 538 6.28 -24.25 18.16
C ASN A 538 5.77 -23.08 17.28
N ILE A 539 6.51 -21.98 17.27
CA ILE A 539 6.23 -20.85 16.38
C ILE A 539 7.04 -20.99 15.08
N THR A 540 6.40 -20.65 13.96
CA THR A 540 7.04 -20.73 12.65
C THR A 540 7.86 -19.47 12.32
N ARG A 541 8.75 -19.58 11.34
CA ARG A 541 9.55 -18.46 10.84
C ARG A 541 8.68 -17.35 10.24
N ALA A 542 7.60 -17.72 9.54
CA ALA A 542 6.63 -16.75 8.99
C ALA A 542 5.87 -16.00 10.08
N GLU A 543 5.40 -16.70 11.12
CA GLU A 543 4.72 -16.07 12.25
C GLU A 543 5.63 -15.07 12.98
N VAL A 544 6.89 -15.40 13.21
CA VAL A 544 7.86 -14.49 13.84
C VAL A 544 8.13 -13.27 12.95
N ALA A 545 8.30 -13.45 11.65
CA ALA A 545 8.44 -12.32 10.74
C ALA A 545 7.20 -11.42 10.79
N THR A 546 6.00 -11.98 10.79
CA THR A 546 4.76 -11.20 10.88
C THR A 546 4.63 -10.45 12.21
N ILE A 547 5.03 -11.04 13.33
CA ILE A 547 5.08 -10.36 14.63
C ILE A 547 5.97 -9.12 14.56
N PHE A 548 7.21 -9.25 14.12
CA PHE A 548 8.11 -8.10 14.03
C PHE A 548 7.66 -7.06 13.01
N PHE A 549 7.03 -7.46 11.91
CA PHE A 549 6.43 -6.53 10.95
C PHE A 549 5.27 -5.71 11.57
N ARG A 550 4.41 -6.33 12.37
CA ARG A 550 3.36 -5.65 13.14
C ARG A 550 3.92 -4.64 14.13
N LEU A 551 5.04 -4.97 14.71
CA LEU A 551 5.72 -4.17 15.74
C LEU A 551 6.62 -3.07 15.18
N LEU A 552 6.84 -2.98 13.87
CA LEU A 552 7.52 -1.82 13.28
C LEU A 552 6.73 -0.55 13.59
N THR A 553 7.45 0.55 13.82
CA THR A 553 6.80 1.87 13.81
C THR A 553 6.19 2.11 12.43
N GLU A 554 5.19 2.97 12.36
CA GLU A 554 4.50 3.26 11.09
C GLU A 554 5.46 3.81 10.05
N GLU A 555 6.40 4.69 10.46
CA GLU A 555 7.43 5.26 9.59
C GLU A 555 8.32 4.17 9.00
N VAL A 556 8.87 3.30 9.86
CA VAL A 556 9.78 2.23 9.42
C VAL A 556 9.06 1.22 8.54
N ARG A 557 7.83 0.88 8.89
CA ARG A 557 7.03 -0.04 8.08
C ARG A 557 6.75 0.54 6.70
N THR A 558 6.28 1.77 6.63
CA THR A 558 5.96 2.45 5.36
C THR A 558 7.19 2.64 4.49
N ALA A 559 8.30 3.10 5.07
CA ALA A 559 9.57 3.34 4.36
C ALA A 559 10.17 2.07 3.74
N ASN A 560 9.91 0.90 4.32
CA ASN A 560 10.49 -0.36 3.88
C ASN A 560 9.48 -1.35 3.28
N SER A 561 8.22 -0.96 3.16
CA SER A 561 7.14 -1.81 2.70
C SER A 561 7.38 -2.33 1.29
N THR A 562 7.44 -3.64 1.14
CA THR A 562 7.58 -4.30 -0.16
C THR A 562 7.00 -5.70 -0.12
N GLN A 563 6.44 -6.13 -1.25
CA GLN A 563 6.01 -7.51 -1.48
C GLN A 563 6.97 -8.29 -2.39
N SER A 564 8.08 -7.65 -2.78
CA SER A 564 9.10 -8.26 -3.65
C SER A 564 10.28 -8.76 -2.83
N ASN A 565 10.72 -9.97 -3.10
CA ASN A 565 11.87 -10.59 -2.48
C ASN A 565 12.55 -11.58 -3.44
N SER A 566 13.72 -12.10 -3.05
CA SER A 566 14.47 -13.10 -3.83
C SER A 566 14.32 -14.53 -3.31
N LEU A 567 13.40 -14.79 -2.40
CA LEU A 567 13.22 -16.08 -1.71
C LEU A 567 12.25 -16.95 -2.54
N SER A 568 12.70 -18.12 -2.95
CA SER A 568 11.97 -18.97 -3.91
C SER A 568 10.65 -19.54 -3.39
N ASP A 569 10.48 -19.61 -2.08
CA ASP A 569 9.30 -20.15 -1.39
C ASP A 569 8.44 -19.07 -0.72
N VAL A 570 8.72 -17.78 -0.98
CA VAL A 570 7.93 -16.64 -0.53
C VAL A 570 7.39 -15.92 -1.76
N THR A 571 6.12 -16.20 -2.08
CA THR A 571 5.47 -15.70 -3.29
C THR A 571 4.32 -14.76 -2.95
N ARG A 572 4.01 -13.85 -3.87
CA ARG A 572 2.89 -12.91 -3.72
C ARG A 572 1.57 -13.66 -3.48
N GLY A 573 0.74 -13.12 -2.60
CA GLY A 573 -0.53 -13.72 -2.20
C GLY A 573 -0.47 -14.68 -1.00
N GLN A 574 0.74 -15.04 -0.54
CA GLN A 574 0.90 -15.72 0.75
C GLN A 574 0.74 -14.70 1.88
N TRP A 575 0.01 -15.05 2.93
CA TRP A 575 -0.33 -14.15 4.05
C TRP A 575 0.89 -13.53 4.74
N PHE A 576 2.03 -14.18 4.70
CA PHE A 576 3.30 -13.72 5.28
C PHE A 576 4.21 -13.00 4.27
N ASN A 577 3.85 -12.96 2.98
CA ASN A 577 4.76 -12.43 1.96
C ASN A 577 5.18 -10.99 2.24
N HIS A 578 4.23 -10.12 2.57
CA HIS A 578 4.51 -8.71 2.83
C HIS A 578 5.47 -8.55 4.01
N ALA A 579 5.22 -9.24 5.12
CA ALA A 579 6.07 -9.19 6.30
C ALA A 579 7.49 -9.71 6.03
N VAL A 580 7.60 -10.88 5.38
CA VAL A 580 8.91 -11.48 5.07
C VAL A 580 9.69 -10.65 4.07
N SER A 581 9.03 -10.16 3.01
CA SER A 581 9.67 -9.31 1.99
C SER A 581 10.19 -8.00 2.59
N THR A 582 9.37 -7.32 3.40
CA THR A 582 9.75 -6.07 4.07
C THR A 582 10.93 -6.28 5.02
N LEU A 583 10.85 -7.25 5.92
CA LEU A 583 11.95 -7.52 6.85
C LEU A 583 13.22 -8.08 6.17
N SER A 584 13.06 -8.75 5.03
CA SER A 584 14.21 -9.19 4.22
C SER A 584 14.89 -8.01 3.54
N SER A 585 14.14 -7.04 3.00
CA SER A 585 14.71 -5.81 2.42
C SER A 585 15.46 -4.98 3.45
N MET A 586 15.00 -4.99 4.71
CA MET A 586 15.68 -4.35 5.84
C MET A 586 16.92 -5.14 6.34
N GLY A 587 17.15 -6.36 5.84
CA GLY A 587 18.23 -7.24 6.33
C GLY A 587 17.96 -7.87 7.71
N ILE A 588 16.76 -7.69 8.27
CA ILE A 588 16.35 -8.22 9.57
C ILE A 588 16.16 -9.74 9.51
N VAL A 589 15.39 -10.23 8.53
CA VAL A 589 15.29 -11.66 8.26
C VAL A 589 16.17 -12.04 7.08
N LYS A 590 16.68 -13.29 7.10
CA LYS A 590 17.51 -13.82 6.02
C LYS A 590 17.01 -15.22 5.67
N GLY A 591 17.06 -15.53 4.37
CA GLY A 591 16.83 -16.88 3.86
C GLY A 591 18.01 -17.81 4.11
N HIS A 592 17.84 -19.05 3.73
CA HIS A 592 18.88 -20.07 3.70
C HIS A 592 19.78 -19.93 2.47
N ASN A 593 20.92 -20.62 2.48
CA ASN A 593 21.89 -20.57 1.38
C ASN A 593 21.36 -21.17 0.07
N ASP A 594 20.29 -21.94 0.13
CA ASP A 594 19.59 -22.52 -1.02
C ASP A 594 18.55 -21.56 -1.66
N GLY A 595 18.44 -20.32 -1.15
CA GLY A 595 17.50 -19.33 -1.62
C GLY A 595 16.09 -19.47 -1.08
N THR A 596 15.84 -20.33 -0.09
CA THR A 596 14.54 -20.48 0.56
C THR A 596 14.46 -19.68 1.87
N PHE A 597 13.26 -19.35 2.32
CA PHE A 597 12.99 -18.79 3.67
C PHE A 597 12.52 -19.86 4.65
N ALA A 598 11.92 -20.93 4.16
CA ALA A 598 11.25 -21.99 4.94
C ALA A 598 10.15 -21.44 5.89
N PRO A 599 9.11 -20.75 5.37
CA PRO A 599 8.16 -19.98 6.18
C PRO A 599 7.42 -20.82 7.21
N ASN A 600 7.10 -22.07 6.90
CA ASN A 600 6.35 -22.98 7.78
C ASN A 600 7.25 -23.80 8.72
N ALA A 601 8.56 -23.67 8.62
CA ALA A 601 9.47 -24.35 9.53
C ALA A 601 9.45 -23.69 10.92
N PRO A 602 9.52 -24.47 12.01
CA PRO A 602 9.73 -23.91 13.34
C PRO A 602 11.03 -23.10 13.39
N ILE A 603 11.00 -21.97 14.09
CA ILE A 603 12.20 -21.13 14.25
C ILE A 603 13.03 -21.59 15.45
N THR A 604 14.34 -21.51 15.32
CA THR A 604 15.25 -21.83 16.43
C THR A 604 15.46 -20.63 17.35
N ARG A 605 15.91 -20.87 18.57
CA ARG A 605 16.26 -19.85 19.56
C ARG A 605 17.32 -18.88 19.01
N ALA A 606 18.31 -19.40 18.28
CA ALA A 606 19.36 -18.60 17.67
C ALA A 606 18.85 -17.70 16.55
N GLU A 607 17.97 -18.20 15.68
CA GLU A 607 17.36 -17.41 14.61
C GLU A 607 16.48 -16.29 15.16
N PHE A 608 15.71 -16.57 16.20
CA PHE A 608 14.90 -15.56 16.88
C PHE A 608 15.76 -14.46 17.52
N ALA A 609 16.81 -14.86 18.26
CA ALA A 609 17.75 -13.92 18.86
C ALA A 609 18.45 -13.06 17.81
N ALA A 610 18.78 -13.62 16.65
CA ALA A 610 19.39 -12.90 15.55
C ALA A 610 18.44 -11.87 14.93
N ILE A 611 17.14 -12.17 14.80
CA ILE A 611 16.13 -11.24 14.33
C ILE A 611 16.02 -10.05 15.31
N ALA A 612 15.87 -10.32 16.61
CA ALA A 612 15.76 -9.27 17.63
C ALA A 612 17.02 -8.38 17.69
N ALA A 613 18.20 -8.98 17.66
CA ALA A 613 19.47 -8.25 17.74
C ALA A 613 19.74 -7.35 16.51
N ARG A 614 19.21 -7.69 15.34
CA ARG A 614 19.38 -6.87 14.12
C ARG A 614 18.60 -5.57 14.12
N PHE A 615 17.66 -5.40 15.03
CA PHE A 615 17.01 -4.11 15.26
C PHE A 615 17.88 -3.17 16.12
N ASP A 616 18.89 -3.68 16.83
CA ASP A 616 19.79 -2.87 17.64
C ASP A 616 21.13 -2.67 16.93
N ASP A 617 21.24 -1.62 16.13
CA ASP A 617 22.45 -1.25 15.39
C ASP A 617 23.52 -0.56 16.24
N LYS A 618 23.20 -0.19 17.47
CA LYS A 618 24.08 0.61 18.37
C LYS A 618 24.90 -0.23 19.34
N ASN A 619 24.49 -1.49 19.58
CA ASN A 619 25.16 -2.33 20.57
C ASN A 619 26.27 -3.17 19.94
N THR A 620 27.51 -2.92 20.33
CA THR A 620 28.68 -3.67 19.87
C THR A 620 29.16 -4.71 20.88
N ASP A 621 28.53 -4.82 22.06
CA ASP A 621 28.90 -5.82 23.05
C ASP A 621 28.34 -7.20 22.70
N THR A 622 29.19 -8.01 22.11
CA THR A 622 28.89 -9.40 21.71
C THR A 622 29.36 -10.43 22.73
N SER A 623 29.80 -9.99 23.90
CA SER A 623 30.23 -10.90 24.96
C SER A 623 29.07 -11.80 25.43
N SER A 624 29.35 -13.03 25.72
CA SER A 624 28.35 -13.99 26.20
C SER A 624 28.92 -14.98 27.19
N LYS A 625 28.13 -15.30 28.19
CA LYS A 625 28.42 -16.33 29.21
C LYS A 625 27.98 -17.73 28.83
N PHE A 626 27.35 -17.92 27.67
CA PHE A 626 26.84 -19.23 27.28
C PHE A 626 27.94 -20.14 26.71
N THR A 627 27.95 -21.37 27.17
CA THR A 627 29.03 -22.31 26.88
C THR A 627 28.91 -23.00 25.52
N ASP A 628 27.74 -23.05 24.95
CA ASP A 628 27.37 -23.81 23.75
C ASP A 628 27.27 -23.02 22.46
N ILE A 629 27.65 -21.73 22.49
CA ILE A 629 27.54 -20.84 21.30
C ILE A 629 28.89 -20.42 20.71
N ALA A 630 30.00 -20.89 21.25
CA ALA A 630 31.34 -20.41 20.91
C ALA A 630 31.68 -20.49 19.40
N SER A 631 31.21 -21.52 18.71
CA SER A 631 31.37 -21.75 17.27
C SER A 631 30.06 -21.55 16.48
N HIS A 632 28.99 -21.11 17.13
CA HIS A 632 27.70 -20.95 16.47
C HIS A 632 27.64 -19.67 15.62
N TRP A 633 26.99 -19.72 14.44
CA TRP A 633 26.93 -18.62 13.51
C TRP A 633 26.28 -17.35 14.10
N ALA A 634 25.32 -17.50 15.02
CA ALA A 634 24.61 -16.41 15.69
C ALA A 634 25.26 -16.00 17.04
N LYS A 635 26.51 -16.35 17.29
CA LYS A 635 27.19 -16.06 18.57
C LYS A 635 27.10 -14.59 18.97
N ASN A 636 27.35 -13.70 18.03
CA ASN A 636 27.37 -12.27 18.26
C ASN A 636 25.96 -11.73 18.57
N GLU A 637 24.97 -12.13 17.79
CA GLU A 637 23.59 -11.73 17.96
C GLU A 637 22.99 -12.26 19.28
N ILE A 638 23.34 -13.50 19.64
CA ILE A 638 22.97 -14.07 20.94
C ILE A 638 23.61 -13.27 22.09
N GLY A 639 24.88 -12.87 21.94
CA GLY A 639 25.57 -12.01 22.90
C GLY A 639 24.87 -10.66 23.08
N ILE A 640 24.55 -9.97 21.99
CA ILE A 640 23.81 -8.69 22.01
C ILE A 640 22.47 -8.87 22.75
N ALA A 641 21.64 -9.82 22.33
CA ALA A 641 20.33 -10.04 22.92
C ALA A 641 20.40 -10.45 24.41
N ALA A 642 21.46 -11.17 24.83
CA ALA A 642 21.68 -11.50 26.22
C ALA A 642 22.12 -10.31 27.08
N ASN A 643 23.00 -9.46 26.56
CA ASN A 643 23.49 -8.26 27.25
C ASN A 643 22.39 -7.21 27.41
N LYS A 644 21.41 -7.17 26.50
CA LYS A 644 20.19 -6.38 26.62
C LYS A 644 19.15 -7.00 27.60
N GLY A 645 19.37 -8.18 28.10
CA GLY A 645 18.40 -8.87 28.97
C GLY A 645 17.16 -9.41 28.24
N TRP A 646 17.15 -9.38 26.93
CA TRP A 646 16.03 -9.89 26.13
C TRP A 646 15.92 -11.40 26.20
N ILE A 647 17.06 -12.10 26.22
CA ILE A 647 17.14 -13.55 26.32
C ILE A 647 17.90 -14.01 27.55
N ASN A 648 17.46 -15.13 28.09
CA ASN A 648 18.14 -15.82 29.16
C ASN A 648 18.54 -17.23 28.67
N GLY A 649 19.71 -17.72 29.17
CA GLY A 649 20.08 -19.11 29.02
C GLY A 649 19.41 -19.98 30.06
N TYR A 650 19.79 -21.24 30.05
CA TYR A 650 19.34 -22.23 30.99
C TYR A 650 20.24 -22.23 32.26
N PRO A 651 19.76 -22.81 33.38
CA PRO A 651 20.55 -22.90 34.62
C PRO A 651 21.87 -23.64 34.47
N ASP A 652 22.00 -24.51 33.48
CA ASP A 652 23.22 -25.25 33.14
C ASP A 652 24.28 -24.41 32.40
N GLY A 653 24.03 -23.14 32.16
CA GLY A 653 24.91 -22.21 31.46
C GLY A 653 24.87 -22.33 29.93
N THR A 654 23.92 -23.08 29.40
CA THR A 654 23.72 -23.21 27.94
C THR A 654 22.66 -22.24 27.42
N PHE A 655 22.72 -21.93 26.13
CA PHE A 655 21.66 -21.17 25.40
C PHE A 655 20.75 -22.10 24.59
N ARG A 656 21.25 -23.23 24.16
CA ARG A 656 20.60 -24.19 23.27
C ARG A 656 20.19 -23.57 21.93
N PRO A 657 21.11 -23.06 21.14
CA PRO A 657 20.86 -22.24 19.98
C PRO A 657 19.98 -22.90 18.91
N ASN A 658 20.12 -24.20 18.72
CA ASN A 658 19.40 -24.98 17.71
C ASN A 658 18.06 -25.56 18.20
N GLN A 659 17.68 -25.32 19.45
CA GLN A 659 16.36 -25.71 19.96
C GLN A 659 15.29 -24.83 19.37
N TYR A 660 14.17 -25.43 18.98
CA TYR A 660 12.98 -24.64 18.54
C TYR A 660 12.40 -23.89 19.72
N ILE A 661 11.84 -22.71 19.43
CA ILE A 661 11.19 -21.84 20.41
C ILE A 661 9.67 -22.04 20.37
N THR A 662 9.05 -22.06 21.54
CA THR A 662 7.58 -22.09 21.63
C THR A 662 6.98 -20.70 21.45
N ARG A 663 5.67 -20.64 21.17
CA ARG A 663 4.92 -19.36 21.07
C ARG A 663 5.03 -18.58 22.39
N ALA A 664 4.92 -19.23 23.53
CA ALA A 664 5.07 -18.60 24.85
C ALA A 664 6.48 -18.00 25.05
N GLU A 665 7.52 -18.72 24.66
CA GLU A 665 8.89 -18.21 24.70
C GLU A 665 9.08 -17.01 23.77
N ALA A 666 8.50 -17.05 22.57
CA ALA A 666 8.54 -15.94 21.62
C ALA A 666 7.84 -14.70 22.17
N MET A 667 6.62 -14.83 22.70
CA MET A 667 5.89 -13.73 23.35
C MET A 667 6.66 -13.14 24.52
N THR A 668 7.24 -13.99 25.37
CA THR A 668 8.06 -13.51 26.51
C THR A 668 9.28 -12.72 26.05
N LEU A 669 9.92 -13.16 24.98
CA LEU A 669 11.07 -12.48 24.37
C LEU A 669 10.69 -11.13 23.77
N VAL A 670 9.61 -11.10 22.97
CA VAL A 670 9.11 -9.87 22.33
C VAL A 670 8.73 -8.84 23.39
N ASN A 671 8.01 -9.25 24.42
CA ASN A 671 7.63 -8.34 25.52
C ASN A 671 8.85 -7.73 26.20
N ARG A 672 9.94 -8.49 26.37
CA ARG A 672 11.20 -7.97 26.92
C ARG A 672 11.89 -7.01 25.96
N VAL A 673 11.89 -7.31 24.67
CA VAL A 673 12.43 -6.42 23.62
C VAL A 673 11.71 -5.07 23.63
N LEU A 674 10.39 -5.09 23.86
CA LEU A 674 9.53 -3.89 23.85
C LEU A 674 9.38 -3.26 25.25
N ASN A 675 9.99 -3.84 26.28
CA ASN A 675 9.85 -3.43 27.67
C ASN A 675 8.40 -3.43 28.18
N ARG A 676 7.55 -4.35 27.71
CA ARG A 676 6.13 -4.52 28.07
C ARG A 676 6.02 -5.61 29.14
N LEU A 677 6.03 -5.23 30.40
CA LEU A 677 6.24 -6.16 31.51
C LEU A 677 5.24 -5.93 32.67
N PRO A 678 4.02 -6.49 32.65
CA PRO A 678 3.22 -6.62 33.87
C PRO A 678 3.94 -7.52 34.87
N GLU A 679 4.01 -7.11 36.14
CA GLU A 679 4.74 -7.84 37.20
C GLU A 679 3.94 -9.04 37.70
N ASN A 680 2.62 -8.88 37.81
CA ASN A 680 1.74 -9.92 38.32
C ASN A 680 0.30 -9.75 37.75
N SER A 681 -0.57 -10.71 38.02
CA SER A 681 -1.93 -10.71 37.50
C SER A 681 -2.83 -9.56 37.97
N SER A 682 -2.50 -8.87 39.07
CA SER A 682 -3.24 -7.67 39.53
C SER A 682 -2.91 -6.43 38.70
N ASP A 683 -1.91 -6.50 37.85
CA ASP A 683 -1.56 -5.45 36.88
C ASP A 683 -2.39 -5.52 35.61
N LEU A 684 -3.07 -6.63 35.36
CA LEU A 684 -3.96 -6.87 34.24
C LEU A 684 -5.39 -6.41 34.56
N LEU A 685 -6.25 -6.35 33.55
CA LEU A 685 -7.66 -5.97 33.70
C LEU A 685 -8.58 -7.18 33.52
N ASP A 686 -9.62 -7.28 34.37
CA ASP A 686 -10.59 -8.38 34.28
C ASP A 686 -11.35 -8.43 32.95
N SER A 687 -11.46 -7.31 32.25
CA SER A 687 -12.09 -7.16 30.93
C SER A 687 -11.22 -7.62 29.76
N MET A 688 -10.01 -8.13 30.01
CA MET A 688 -9.12 -8.66 28.98
C MET A 688 -9.69 -9.90 28.29
N ILE A 689 -9.20 -10.19 27.10
CA ILE A 689 -9.43 -11.47 26.42
C ILE A 689 -8.75 -12.57 27.24
N LYS A 690 -9.50 -13.60 27.60
CA LYS A 690 -9.00 -14.77 28.34
C LYS A 690 -9.02 -15.98 27.42
N TRP A 691 -7.87 -16.65 27.31
CA TRP A 691 -7.69 -17.77 26.40
C TRP A 691 -7.91 -19.10 27.14
N PRO A 692 -8.68 -20.06 26.59
CA PRO A 692 -8.95 -21.33 27.27
C PRO A 692 -7.68 -22.11 27.63
N ASP A 693 -6.68 -22.05 26.75
CA ASP A 693 -5.38 -22.73 26.91
C ASP A 693 -4.30 -21.88 27.60
N ASN A 694 -4.65 -20.68 28.08
CA ASN A 694 -3.84 -19.81 28.95
C ASN A 694 -4.64 -19.43 30.20
N SER A 695 -5.35 -20.36 30.82
CA SER A 695 -6.20 -20.14 32.00
C SER A 695 -5.45 -20.27 33.34
N ASP A 696 -4.30 -20.91 33.36
CA ASP A 696 -3.47 -21.07 34.58
C ASP A 696 -2.63 -19.83 34.84
N ALA A 697 -3.11 -18.97 35.76
CA ALA A 697 -2.39 -17.75 36.14
C ALA A 697 -1.03 -18.00 36.84
N SER A 698 -0.73 -19.23 37.25
CA SER A 698 0.57 -19.62 37.80
C SER A 698 1.58 -20.03 36.76
N ALA A 699 1.16 -20.25 35.51
CA ALA A 699 2.05 -20.60 34.43
C ALA A 699 3.07 -19.47 34.18
N TRP A 700 4.33 -19.81 34.02
CA TRP A 700 5.42 -18.83 33.86
C TRP A 700 5.24 -17.88 32.68
N TYR A 701 4.45 -18.28 31.68
CA TYR A 701 4.17 -17.52 30.47
C TYR A 701 2.82 -16.78 30.54
N TYR A 702 2.01 -16.96 31.58
CA TYR A 702 0.64 -16.42 31.65
C TYR A 702 0.59 -14.93 31.33
N LEU A 703 1.39 -14.14 32.04
CA LEU A 703 1.44 -12.68 31.85
C LEU A 703 1.91 -12.31 30.45
N ALA A 704 2.93 -12.99 29.94
CA ALA A 704 3.48 -12.71 28.62
C ALA A 704 2.46 -12.99 27.49
N VAL A 705 1.67 -14.04 27.63
CA VAL A 705 0.59 -14.35 26.68
C VAL A 705 -0.50 -13.30 26.74
N GLN A 706 -0.93 -12.89 27.92
CA GLN A 706 -1.96 -11.84 28.06
C GLN A 706 -1.47 -10.52 27.47
N GLU A 707 -0.23 -10.11 27.74
CA GLU A 707 0.38 -8.90 27.19
C GLU A 707 0.45 -8.91 25.65
N ALA A 708 0.82 -10.03 25.07
CA ALA A 708 0.96 -10.18 23.62
C ALA A 708 -0.38 -10.19 22.87
N THR A 709 -1.47 -10.54 23.55
CA THR A 709 -2.77 -10.83 22.93
C THR A 709 -3.88 -9.85 23.26
N ASN A 710 -3.61 -8.84 24.10
CA ASN A 710 -4.59 -7.83 24.50
C ASN A 710 -4.06 -6.43 24.19
N SER A 711 -4.83 -5.65 23.46
CA SER A 711 -4.54 -4.23 23.24
C SER A 711 -4.99 -3.43 24.46
N HIS A 712 -4.11 -2.60 25.02
CA HIS A 712 -4.41 -1.84 26.22
C HIS A 712 -3.62 -0.53 26.31
N ALA A 713 -4.08 0.36 27.17
CA ALA A 713 -3.28 1.47 27.66
C ALA A 713 -2.67 1.06 29.01
N TYR A 714 -1.53 1.64 29.35
CA TYR A 714 -0.78 1.31 30.55
C TYR A 714 -0.31 2.56 31.29
N SER A 715 0.22 2.37 32.48
CA SER A 715 1.02 3.34 33.22
C SER A 715 2.13 2.61 33.94
N ASP A 716 3.28 3.25 34.11
CA ASP A 716 4.35 2.73 34.93
C ASP A 716 3.87 2.59 36.38
N LYS A 717 4.31 1.55 37.07
CA LYS A 717 3.96 1.33 38.48
C LYS A 717 4.63 2.36 39.41
N SER A 718 5.84 2.77 39.07
CA SER A 718 6.54 3.90 39.67
C SER A 718 7.53 4.50 38.66
N LYS A 719 8.00 5.71 38.89
CA LYS A 719 8.88 6.46 37.97
C LYS A 719 10.20 5.76 37.61
N ASP A 720 10.63 4.80 38.44
CA ASP A 720 11.90 4.08 38.31
C ASP A 720 11.68 2.56 38.18
N ASP A 721 10.44 2.13 37.90
CA ASP A 721 10.07 0.72 37.81
C ASP A 721 10.02 0.28 36.33
N LYS A 722 10.58 -0.87 36.06
CA LYS A 722 10.49 -1.53 34.76
C LYS A 722 9.13 -2.20 34.51
N TYR A 723 8.26 -2.20 35.51
CA TYR A 723 6.96 -2.85 35.45
C TYR A 723 5.83 -1.85 35.22
N GLU A 724 4.86 -2.29 34.44
CA GLU A 724 3.69 -1.53 34.08
C GLU A 724 2.42 -2.10 34.68
N LYS A 725 1.36 -1.30 34.68
CA LYS A 725 0.02 -1.69 35.02
C LYS A 725 -0.95 -1.25 33.92
N TRP A 726 -1.83 -2.15 33.50
CA TRP A 726 -2.86 -1.84 32.53
C TRP A 726 -3.91 -0.89 33.09
N THR A 727 -4.32 0.09 32.29
CA THR A 727 -5.29 1.10 32.72
C THR A 727 -6.62 0.98 31.97
N THR A 728 -6.61 0.61 30.70
CA THR A 728 -7.81 0.48 29.88
C THR A 728 -7.58 -0.54 28.77
N ILE A 729 -8.54 -1.43 28.51
CA ILE A 729 -8.52 -2.27 27.31
C ILE A 729 -8.85 -1.40 26.10
N ARG A 730 -8.08 -1.56 25.03
CA ARG A 730 -8.25 -0.90 23.74
C ARG A 730 -8.84 -1.88 22.74
N GLU A 731 -9.45 -1.37 21.68
CA GLU A 731 -9.87 -2.19 20.54
C GLU A 731 -8.68 -2.87 19.91
N THR A 732 -8.84 -4.14 19.54
CA THR A 732 -7.78 -4.89 18.83
C THR A 732 -7.61 -4.31 17.42
N ARG A 733 -6.37 -4.00 17.06
CA ARG A 733 -6.04 -3.48 15.73
C ARG A 733 -6.30 -4.57 14.69
N ASP A 734 -6.95 -4.21 13.60
CA ASP A 734 -7.03 -5.09 12.43
C ASP A 734 -5.70 -5.07 11.68
N TRP A 735 -4.99 -6.18 11.73
CA TRP A 735 -3.70 -6.33 11.06
C TRP A 735 -3.84 -6.75 9.60
N THR A 736 -5.03 -7.23 9.17
CA THR A 736 -5.21 -7.79 7.82
C THR A 736 -4.96 -6.75 6.74
N GLU A 737 -5.28 -5.49 6.99
CA GLU A 737 -5.01 -4.39 6.05
C GLU A 737 -3.52 -4.09 5.86
N LEU A 738 -2.69 -4.34 6.86
CA LEU A 738 -1.24 -4.11 6.80
C LEU A 738 -0.49 -5.30 6.20
N GLU A 739 -1.06 -6.48 6.29
CA GLU A 739 -0.43 -7.74 5.87
C GLU A 739 -0.70 -8.10 4.40
N LYS A 740 -1.67 -7.43 3.76
CA LYS A 740 -2.04 -7.63 2.35
C LYS A 740 -0.95 -7.19 1.38
#